data_715d82a21558bf377440b947e67b36cb
#
_entry.id   715d82a21558bf377440b947e67b36cb
#
_cell.length_a   1.000
_cell.length_b   1.000
_cell.length_c   1.000
_cell.angle_alpha   90.00
_cell.angle_beta   90.00
_cell.angle_gamma   90.00
#
_symmetry.space_group_name_H-M   'P 1'
#
loop_
_entity.id
_entity.type
_entity.pdbx_description
1 polymer ?
#
loop_
_entity_poly.entity_id
_entity_poly.type
_entity_poly.pdbx_seq_one_letter_code
_entity_poly.pdbx_strand_id
1 'polypeptide(L)'
;MNYSSWYQKTFPDLSGHGLWLRGGELNTVPAPEFERRAFRVLITRLSTWRDTADSFTHKLLHQIISRIDGTYPDLAYLPPPGDTALFDRDNVPWLLGTTTKHEGRDFSVIALSLSIVQELLNIPVMLQKSGIPLSKRERLRDPACPLIILGGASALYTSALFNNDPPVDGIFAGEDARMIGKVFKVCKEGYFQKLSKGAILEKLRKIPGFFMPEGKPATTVYQAAELPPEQLLEAGPVLYDKECIGTANLQISEGCKCLCGFCAESFGRKPYREYGAPQILDAALRCKASMGVHDMELYSFNFSMHRDFYRILWDLSAVFPSIGLKSQRFDSISADPEIVTFLHAIGKTSITCGIEGISPRLRRYLHKELEEEDMNKSLTVLFSSPIRELKIFLIATGLEQQDDYDEFRELLAFINKTMHTAERTPRVIFSMTILVRFPWTPLEFEDAPDPMVCQTVLRVTERLVRAAGFEFRASSDSCDYWLSQLLVRANDPGIGQALRKAQHETGFIYYREIPRSFIDTVRKYLEHEGIKPDRLLKGFLPTDRPSKLWSNLCPGVSEEFLTRQWESTTQYRANGCCTCGKNSSKQCISVYPAPRNYSLTQFRARLRSAQADAVPLYFRMHIEPVMAGIPHVMRGTMLACALMMTDKRLVEGYRGFRQSSTFDGPGSDWVIGDDLVTLVWNEKSAEIINHHILHDAVFREKIHAILAGRENVIGISALDHIEIKTILFRSPFQFDPSEFCKHRSLKFTLRKNGPDIMRYELSKESLRKKIFGTCVVERHPGDHCTVSLTPGPKFMPEEFARTAFRLPAENEWVRIAMAAKA
;
A
#
# COMPACT_ATOMS: atom_id res chain seq x y z
N MET A 1 -4.59 -12.03 -26.53
CA MET A 1 -4.01 -11.02 -27.48
C MET A 1 -3.03 -10.13 -26.74
N ASN A 2 -1.93 -9.70 -27.39
CA ASN A 2 -0.91 -8.85 -26.77
C ASN A 2 -1.09 -7.39 -27.17
N TYR A 3 -1.11 -6.48 -26.20
CA TYR A 3 -1.36 -5.04 -26.39
C TYR A 3 -0.10 -4.17 -26.18
N SER A 4 1.10 -4.75 -26.30
CA SER A 4 2.36 -4.00 -26.12
C SER A 4 2.49 -2.81 -27.08
N SER A 5 2.13 -2.99 -28.37
CA SER A 5 2.17 -1.90 -29.36
C SER A 5 1.17 -0.79 -29.05
N TRP A 6 -0.02 -1.13 -28.55
CA TRP A 6 -0.98 -0.13 -28.09
C TRP A 6 -0.43 0.65 -26.90
N TYR A 7 0.14 -0.05 -25.90
CA TYR A 7 0.73 0.59 -24.74
C TYR A 7 1.86 1.55 -25.12
N GLN A 8 2.78 1.12 -25.99
CA GLN A 8 3.88 1.96 -26.47
C GLN A 8 3.40 3.25 -27.15
N LYS A 9 2.28 3.19 -27.83
CA LYS A 9 1.69 4.37 -28.50
C LYS A 9 0.92 5.26 -27.53
N THR A 10 0.25 4.69 -26.53
CA THR A 10 -0.77 5.39 -25.73
C THR A 10 -0.28 5.80 -24.33
N PHE A 11 0.85 5.24 -23.85
CA PHE A 11 1.32 5.52 -22.48
C PHE A 11 1.48 7.01 -22.14
N PRO A 12 1.84 7.93 -23.07
CA PRO A 12 1.94 9.35 -22.74
C PRO A 12 0.61 9.98 -22.35
N ASP A 13 -0.49 9.45 -22.90
CA ASP A 13 -1.85 9.94 -22.66
C ASP A 13 -2.51 9.33 -21.40
N LEU A 14 -1.93 8.24 -20.88
CA LEU A 14 -2.44 7.57 -19.69
C LEU A 14 -2.07 8.35 -18.42
N SER A 15 -2.91 8.24 -17.41
CA SER A 15 -2.67 8.80 -16.07
C SER A 15 -1.29 8.39 -15.55
N GLY A 16 -0.52 9.38 -15.05
CA GLY A 16 0.84 9.14 -14.56
C GLY A 16 1.79 8.61 -15.63
N HIS A 17 1.59 9.00 -16.91
CA HIS A 17 2.37 8.52 -18.05
C HIS A 17 2.40 6.99 -18.15
N GLY A 18 1.28 6.34 -17.87
CA GLY A 18 1.10 4.91 -18.00
C GLY A 18 1.95 4.05 -17.06
N LEU A 19 2.57 4.64 -16.02
CA LEU A 19 3.39 3.89 -15.06
C LEU A 19 2.63 2.74 -14.38
N TRP A 20 1.35 2.93 -14.12
CA TRP A 20 0.47 1.94 -13.52
C TRP A 20 0.28 0.67 -14.37
N LEU A 21 0.51 0.78 -15.67
CA LEU A 21 0.40 -0.33 -16.64
C LEU A 21 1.77 -0.68 -17.26
N ARG A 22 2.86 -0.12 -16.76
CA ARG A 22 4.16 -0.30 -17.41
C ARG A 22 4.64 -1.75 -17.37
N GLY A 23 4.48 -2.43 -16.26
CA GLY A 23 5.20 -3.66 -15.98
C GLY A 23 6.68 -3.37 -15.78
N GLY A 24 7.51 -4.38 -15.73
CA GLY A 24 8.93 -4.20 -15.45
C GLY A 24 9.18 -3.91 -13.97
N GLU A 25 8.27 -4.33 -13.14
CA GLU A 25 8.53 -4.46 -11.72
C GLU A 25 9.84 -5.21 -11.55
N LEU A 26 10.72 -4.69 -10.71
CA LEU A 26 11.93 -5.40 -10.33
C LEU A 26 11.53 -6.69 -9.61
N ASN A 27 11.30 -7.72 -10.40
CA ASN A 27 11.08 -9.04 -9.87
C ASN A 27 12.43 -9.65 -9.52
N THR A 28 12.56 -10.00 -8.29
CA THR A 28 13.73 -10.69 -7.74
C THR A 28 13.78 -12.14 -8.17
N VAL A 29 12.64 -12.68 -8.57
CA VAL A 29 12.56 -13.94 -9.29
C VAL A 29 12.48 -13.58 -10.76
N PRO A 30 13.43 -14.00 -11.62
CA PRO A 30 13.32 -13.79 -13.06
C PRO A 30 11.97 -14.33 -13.51
N ALA A 31 11.09 -13.46 -13.96
CA ALA A 31 9.83 -13.88 -14.52
C ALA A 31 10.16 -14.75 -15.73
N PRO A 32 9.77 -16.02 -15.76
CA PRO A 32 9.96 -16.83 -16.93
C PRO A 32 9.20 -16.19 -18.08
N GLU A 33 9.71 -16.33 -19.28
CA GLU A 33 9.02 -15.81 -20.45
C GLU A 33 7.59 -16.35 -20.50
N PHE A 34 6.63 -15.49 -20.71
CA PHE A 34 5.20 -15.81 -20.73
C PHE A 34 4.92 -17.01 -21.68
N GLU A 35 5.53 -17.00 -22.86
CA GLU A 35 5.33 -18.05 -23.87
C GLU A 35 5.87 -19.43 -23.46
N ARG A 36 6.88 -19.45 -22.60
CA ARG A 36 7.50 -20.71 -22.13
C ARG A 36 6.73 -21.39 -21.01
N ARG A 37 5.79 -20.69 -20.37
CA ARG A 37 5.01 -21.22 -19.25
C ARG A 37 3.57 -21.47 -19.68
N ALA A 38 3.14 -22.71 -19.63
CA ALA A 38 1.78 -23.07 -20.03
C ALA A 38 0.72 -22.69 -18.99
N PHE A 39 1.06 -22.72 -17.70
CA PHE A 39 0.15 -22.31 -16.62
C PHE A 39 0.45 -20.89 -16.17
N ARG A 40 -0.54 -20.00 -16.28
CA ARG A 40 -0.40 -18.56 -16.10
C ARG A 40 -1.45 -18.02 -15.15
N VAL A 41 -1.04 -17.17 -14.21
CA VAL A 41 -1.94 -16.59 -13.20
C VAL A 41 -1.87 -15.07 -13.26
N LEU A 42 -3.01 -14.42 -13.48
CA LEU A 42 -3.14 -12.97 -13.43
C LEU A 42 -3.62 -12.56 -12.02
N ILE A 43 -2.74 -11.96 -11.24
CA ILE A 43 -3.04 -11.46 -9.89
C ILE A 43 -3.64 -10.07 -10.04
N THR A 44 -4.92 -9.95 -9.76
CA THR A 44 -5.70 -8.76 -10.08
C THR A 44 -6.15 -8.04 -8.82
N ARG A 45 -5.89 -6.74 -8.74
CA ARG A 45 -6.52 -5.85 -7.77
C ARG A 45 -7.78 -5.24 -8.36
N LEU A 46 -8.83 -5.20 -7.52
CA LEU A 46 -10.11 -4.58 -7.85
C LEU A 46 -10.10 -3.05 -7.64
N SER A 47 -8.94 -2.49 -7.49
CA SER A 47 -8.65 -1.06 -7.30
C SER A 47 -7.57 -0.61 -8.27
N THR A 48 -7.38 0.71 -8.38
CA THR A 48 -6.31 1.28 -9.20
C THR A 48 -4.94 0.98 -8.60
N TRP A 49 -3.92 0.98 -9.44
CA TRP A 49 -2.53 0.81 -9.00
C TRP A 49 -2.15 1.82 -7.90
N ARG A 50 -2.53 3.09 -8.04
CA ARG A 50 -2.22 4.13 -7.06
C ARG A 50 -2.79 3.84 -5.67
N ASP A 51 -3.98 3.22 -5.61
CA ASP A 51 -4.63 2.89 -4.35
C ASP A 51 -4.09 1.62 -3.70
N THR A 52 -3.28 0.85 -4.43
CA THR A 52 -2.82 -0.48 -4.01
C THR A 52 -1.33 -0.72 -4.17
N ALA A 53 -0.56 0.27 -4.64
CA ALA A 53 0.89 0.15 -4.83
C ALA A 53 1.64 -0.32 -3.56
N ASP A 54 1.14 0.09 -2.39
CA ASP A 54 1.65 -0.27 -1.05
C ASP A 54 1.09 -1.61 -0.52
N SER A 55 0.29 -2.34 -1.29
CA SER A 55 -0.39 -3.55 -0.82
C SER A 55 0.58 -4.70 -0.52
N PHE A 56 0.69 -5.07 0.75
CA PHE A 56 1.41 -6.25 1.22
C PHE A 56 0.86 -7.54 0.57
N THR A 57 -0.47 -7.71 0.58
CA THR A 57 -1.14 -8.91 0.07
C THR A 57 -0.81 -9.19 -1.39
N HIS A 58 -0.72 -8.15 -2.22
CA HIS A 58 -0.42 -8.30 -3.65
C HIS A 58 1.00 -8.83 -3.87
N LYS A 59 1.96 -8.28 -3.13
CA LYS A 59 3.36 -8.73 -3.15
C LYS A 59 3.49 -10.18 -2.63
N LEU A 60 2.77 -10.50 -1.56
CA LEU A 60 2.75 -11.84 -0.99
C LEU A 60 2.15 -12.88 -1.95
N LEU A 61 1.03 -12.57 -2.60
CA LEU A 61 0.44 -13.46 -3.62
C LEU A 61 1.40 -13.68 -4.78
N HIS A 62 2.08 -12.64 -5.25
CA HIS A 62 3.09 -12.77 -6.29
C HIS A 62 4.22 -13.70 -5.83
N GLN A 63 4.74 -13.54 -4.60
CA GLN A 63 5.76 -14.42 -4.03
C GLN A 63 5.29 -15.88 -3.95
N ILE A 64 4.09 -16.13 -3.44
CA ILE A 64 3.53 -17.48 -3.31
C ILE A 64 3.42 -18.17 -4.67
N ILE A 65 2.87 -17.45 -5.66
CA ILE A 65 2.63 -18.01 -7.01
C ILE A 65 3.94 -18.19 -7.77
N SER A 66 4.90 -17.27 -7.63
CA SER A 66 6.24 -17.38 -8.25
C SER A 66 7.02 -18.61 -7.77
N ARG A 67 6.76 -19.07 -6.54
CA ARG A 67 7.37 -20.28 -5.96
C ARG A 67 6.73 -21.59 -6.43
N ILE A 68 5.65 -21.52 -7.22
CA ILE A 68 5.06 -22.69 -7.82
C ILE A 68 5.76 -22.95 -9.15
N ASP A 69 6.64 -23.93 -9.17
CA ASP A 69 7.44 -24.25 -10.36
C ASP A 69 6.58 -24.35 -11.63
N GLY A 70 7.09 -23.84 -12.76
CA GLY A 70 6.38 -23.85 -14.04
C GLY A 70 5.17 -22.91 -14.15
N THR A 71 4.96 -22.01 -13.18
CA THR A 71 3.87 -21.01 -13.21
C THR A 71 4.41 -19.65 -13.62
N TYR A 72 3.64 -18.90 -14.40
CA TYR A 72 3.90 -17.50 -14.73
C TYR A 72 2.92 -16.59 -13.98
N PRO A 73 3.37 -15.75 -13.04
CA PRO A 73 2.55 -14.72 -12.41
C PRO A 73 2.67 -13.40 -13.16
N ASP A 74 1.56 -12.70 -13.36
CA ASP A 74 1.54 -11.30 -13.78
C ASP A 74 0.58 -10.51 -12.89
N LEU A 75 0.75 -9.20 -12.84
CA LEU A 75 -0.10 -8.30 -12.06
C LEU A 75 -1.09 -7.57 -12.97
N ALA A 76 -2.28 -7.25 -12.44
CA ALA A 76 -3.24 -6.39 -13.08
C ALA A 76 -3.95 -5.50 -12.06
N TYR A 77 -4.37 -4.33 -12.53
CA TYR A 77 -5.08 -3.32 -11.75
C TYR A 77 -6.30 -2.83 -12.51
N LEU A 78 -7.26 -2.30 -11.78
CA LEU A 78 -8.36 -1.56 -12.39
C LEU A 78 -7.78 -0.31 -13.09
N PRO A 79 -8.13 -0.04 -14.36
CA PRO A 79 -7.75 1.21 -14.99
C PRO A 79 -8.22 2.42 -14.17
N PRO A 80 -7.38 3.46 -14.01
CA PRO A 80 -7.84 4.70 -13.40
C PRO A 80 -9.10 5.22 -14.11
N PRO A 81 -10.09 5.77 -13.37
CA PRO A 81 -11.34 6.26 -13.98
C PRO A 81 -11.13 7.22 -15.15
N GLY A 82 -10.08 8.05 -15.09
CA GLY A 82 -9.72 8.96 -16.21
C GLY A 82 -9.22 8.26 -17.47
N ASP A 83 -8.70 7.04 -17.35
CA ASP A 83 -8.12 6.29 -18.47
C ASP A 83 -9.14 5.34 -19.13
N THR A 84 -10.26 5.04 -18.47
CA THR A 84 -11.26 4.06 -18.96
C THR A 84 -11.78 4.39 -20.35
N ALA A 85 -11.94 5.69 -20.66
CA ALA A 85 -12.40 6.14 -21.97
C ALA A 85 -11.39 5.81 -23.10
N LEU A 86 -10.08 5.81 -22.82
CA LEU A 86 -9.05 5.44 -23.78
C LEU A 86 -9.10 3.93 -24.08
N PHE A 87 -9.28 3.11 -23.04
CA PHE A 87 -9.46 1.67 -23.18
C PHE A 87 -10.69 1.33 -24.00
N ASP A 88 -11.83 1.97 -23.69
CA ASP A 88 -13.10 1.75 -24.41
C ASP A 88 -13.02 2.22 -25.87
N ARG A 89 -12.43 3.38 -26.14
CA ARG A 89 -12.24 3.92 -27.49
C ARG A 89 -11.45 2.99 -28.39
N ASP A 90 -10.38 2.41 -27.83
CA ASP A 90 -9.43 1.59 -28.60
C ASP A 90 -9.79 0.09 -28.51
N ASN A 91 -10.91 -0.29 -27.90
CA ASN A 91 -11.36 -1.66 -27.66
C ASN A 91 -10.30 -2.51 -26.94
N VAL A 92 -9.62 -1.95 -25.95
CA VAL A 92 -8.62 -2.62 -25.16
C VAL A 92 -9.28 -3.21 -23.90
N PRO A 93 -9.06 -4.49 -23.57
CA PRO A 93 -9.59 -5.09 -22.36
C PRO A 93 -9.05 -4.41 -21.09
N TRP A 94 -9.92 -4.22 -20.08
CA TRP A 94 -9.51 -3.60 -18.83
C TRP A 94 -8.54 -4.48 -18.01
N LEU A 95 -8.61 -5.80 -18.18
CA LEU A 95 -7.68 -6.74 -17.56
C LEU A 95 -6.50 -7.00 -18.48
N LEU A 96 -5.41 -6.26 -18.26
CA LEU A 96 -4.13 -6.47 -18.93
C LEU A 96 -3.05 -6.79 -17.90
N GLY A 97 -2.20 -7.77 -18.22
CA GLY A 97 -0.99 -8.01 -17.44
C GLY A 97 -0.03 -6.81 -17.54
N THR A 98 0.45 -6.31 -16.40
CA THR A 98 1.34 -5.14 -16.37
C THR A 98 2.69 -5.42 -17.01
N THR A 99 3.22 -6.63 -16.88
CA THR A 99 4.48 -7.04 -17.52
C THR A 99 4.26 -7.46 -18.97
N THR A 100 3.29 -8.33 -19.22
CA THR A 100 3.13 -9.00 -20.51
C THR A 100 2.26 -8.25 -21.50
N LYS A 101 1.39 -7.35 -21.07
CA LYS A 101 0.33 -6.71 -21.86
C LYS A 101 -0.63 -7.73 -22.52
N HIS A 102 -0.66 -8.95 -22.02
CA HIS A 102 -1.65 -9.96 -22.41
C HIS A 102 -2.98 -9.70 -21.71
N GLU A 103 -4.07 -9.95 -22.45
CA GLU A 103 -5.41 -9.85 -21.91
C GLU A 103 -5.73 -10.96 -20.89
N GLY A 104 -6.69 -10.70 -19.99
CA GLY A 104 -7.07 -11.66 -18.95
C GLY A 104 -7.43 -13.05 -19.46
N ARG A 105 -7.95 -13.17 -20.69
CA ARG A 105 -8.29 -14.46 -21.33
C ARG A 105 -7.08 -15.33 -21.66
N ASP A 106 -5.90 -14.75 -21.80
CA ASP A 106 -4.66 -15.49 -22.09
C ASP A 106 -4.06 -16.18 -20.84
N PHE A 107 -4.70 -16.01 -19.68
CA PHE A 107 -4.29 -16.63 -18.42
C PHE A 107 -5.16 -17.86 -18.08
N SER A 108 -4.60 -18.79 -17.32
CA SER A 108 -5.31 -19.98 -16.84
C SER A 108 -6.22 -19.66 -15.65
N VAL A 109 -5.78 -18.73 -14.81
CA VAL A 109 -6.49 -18.30 -13.60
C VAL A 109 -6.38 -16.78 -13.45
N ILE A 110 -7.49 -16.14 -13.14
CA ILE A 110 -7.52 -14.76 -12.62
C ILE A 110 -7.75 -14.84 -11.11
N ALA A 111 -6.76 -14.38 -10.36
CA ALA A 111 -6.80 -14.32 -8.90
C ALA A 111 -7.20 -12.91 -8.46
N LEU A 112 -8.47 -12.72 -8.11
CA LEU A 112 -9.00 -11.43 -7.62
C LEU A 112 -8.67 -11.26 -6.14
N SER A 113 -8.00 -10.16 -5.79
CA SER A 113 -7.67 -9.81 -4.40
C SER A 113 -8.59 -8.70 -3.90
N LEU A 114 -9.47 -9.04 -2.97
CA LEU A 114 -10.46 -8.14 -2.35
C LEU A 114 -9.93 -7.63 -1.00
N SER A 115 -9.77 -6.31 -0.87
CA SER A 115 -9.34 -5.69 0.39
C SER A 115 -10.48 -5.02 1.14
N ILE A 116 -11.35 -4.33 0.43
CA ILE A 116 -12.53 -3.66 0.99
C ILE A 116 -13.77 -4.12 0.24
N VAL A 117 -14.90 -4.17 0.93
CA VAL A 117 -16.12 -4.78 0.37
C VAL A 117 -16.70 -4.03 -0.82
N GLN A 118 -16.52 -2.72 -0.88
CA GLN A 118 -16.99 -1.91 -2.01
C GLN A 118 -16.30 -2.25 -3.33
N GLU A 119 -15.12 -2.86 -3.30
CA GLU A 119 -14.42 -3.36 -4.50
C GLU A 119 -15.23 -4.43 -5.24
N LEU A 120 -16.21 -5.06 -4.58
CA LEU A 120 -17.14 -6.02 -5.21
C LEU A 120 -17.89 -5.42 -6.40
N LEU A 121 -18.15 -4.12 -6.38
CA LEU A 121 -18.79 -3.39 -7.48
C LEU A 121 -17.95 -3.44 -8.78
N ASN A 122 -16.64 -3.57 -8.68
CA ASN A 122 -15.75 -3.51 -9.81
C ASN A 122 -15.66 -4.83 -10.58
N ILE A 123 -16.05 -5.96 -9.96
CA ILE A 123 -15.95 -7.30 -10.58
C ILE A 123 -16.77 -7.38 -11.87
N PRO A 124 -18.07 -7.05 -11.90
CA PRO A 124 -18.86 -7.18 -13.13
C PRO A 124 -18.31 -6.32 -14.28
N VAL A 125 -17.96 -5.08 -13.99
CA VAL A 125 -17.47 -4.15 -15.00
C VAL A 125 -16.13 -4.60 -15.58
N MET A 126 -15.17 -4.98 -14.71
CA MET A 126 -13.86 -5.48 -15.16
C MET A 126 -14.00 -6.69 -16.07
N LEU A 127 -14.86 -7.65 -15.72
CA LEU A 127 -15.07 -8.85 -16.53
C LEU A 127 -15.70 -8.51 -17.88
N GLN A 128 -16.79 -7.73 -17.89
CA GLN A 128 -17.48 -7.32 -19.11
C GLN A 128 -16.56 -6.55 -20.07
N LYS A 129 -15.83 -5.55 -19.53
CA LYS A 129 -14.87 -4.74 -20.30
C LYS A 129 -13.64 -5.53 -20.76
N SER A 130 -13.46 -6.74 -20.25
CA SER A 130 -12.40 -7.67 -20.66
C SER A 130 -12.92 -8.83 -21.50
N GLY A 131 -14.16 -8.76 -21.98
CA GLY A 131 -14.75 -9.81 -22.81
C GLY A 131 -14.93 -11.15 -22.10
N ILE A 132 -15.00 -11.15 -20.77
CA ILE A 132 -15.17 -12.35 -19.94
C ILE A 132 -16.64 -12.42 -19.48
N PRO A 133 -17.35 -13.54 -19.78
CA PRO A 133 -18.75 -13.68 -19.39
C PRO A 133 -18.96 -13.56 -17.88
N LEU A 134 -20.03 -12.85 -17.46
CA LEU A 134 -20.43 -12.77 -16.04
C LEU A 134 -21.03 -14.08 -15.53
N SER A 135 -21.65 -14.83 -16.40
CA SER A 135 -22.23 -16.13 -16.09
C SER A 135 -21.13 -17.16 -15.82
N LYS A 136 -21.09 -17.71 -14.61
CA LYS A 136 -20.22 -18.84 -14.26
C LYS A 136 -20.48 -20.03 -15.18
N ARG A 137 -21.74 -20.31 -15.52
CA ARG A 137 -22.10 -21.43 -16.40
C ARG A 137 -21.48 -21.26 -17.79
N GLU A 138 -21.46 -20.04 -18.33
CA GLU A 138 -20.81 -19.76 -19.62
C GLU A 138 -19.31 -19.92 -19.52
N ARG A 139 -18.67 -19.35 -18.49
CA ARG A 139 -17.21 -19.48 -18.28
C ARG A 139 -16.75 -20.93 -18.12
N LEU A 140 -17.52 -21.76 -17.42
CA LEU A 140 -17.17 -23.16 -17.24
C LEU A 140 -17.27 -23.98 -18.53
N ARG A 141 -18.13 -23.57 -19.48
CA ARG A 141 -18.31 -24.22 -20.80
C ARG A 141 -17.25 -23.79 -21.81
N ASP A 142 -16.75 -22.58 -21.72
CA ASP A 142 -15.76 -22.01 -22.64
C ASP A 142 -14.34 -22.36 -22.19
N PRO A 143 -13.61 -23.26 -22.87
CA PRO A 143 -12.23 -23.61 -22.47
C PRO A 143 -11.27 -22.43 -22.48
N ALA A 144 -11.54 -21.40 -23.31
CA ALA A 144 -10.70 -20.21 -23.43
C ALA A 144 -10.88 -19.20 -22.28
N CYS A 145 -11.92 -19.34 -21.46
CA CYS A 145 -12.08 -18.51 -20.28
C CYS A 145 -11.19 -18.98 -19.13
N PRO A 146 -10.55 -18.08 -18.38
CA PRO A 146 -9.84 -18.44 -17.15
C PRO A 146 -10.77 -18.89 -16.03
N LEU A 147 -10.26 -19.59 -15.03
CA LEU A 147 -10.93 -19.73 -13.74
C LEU A 147 -10.79 -18.41 -12.97
N ILE A 148 -11.88 -17.93 -12.37
CA ILE A 148 -11.90 -16.70 -11.57
C ILE A 148 -12.02 -17.09 -10.09
N ILE A 149 -10.94 -16.88 -9.36
CA ILE A 149 -10.87 -17.18 -7.92
C ILE A 149 -10.72 -15.86 -7.15
N LEU A 150 -11.64 -15.59 -6.24
CA LEU A 150 -11.61 -14.44 -5.35
C LEU A 150 -10.97 -14.84 -4.02
N GLY A 151 -10.15 -13.96 -3.47
CA GLY A 151 -9.56 -14.08 -2.14
C GLY A 151 -9.29 -12.70 -1.55
N GLY A 152 -8.56 -12.63 -0.45
CA GLY A 152 -8.14 -11.39 0.20
C GLY A 152 -8.80 -11.17 1.55
N ALA A 153 -8.46 -10.05 2.21
CA ALA A 153 -8.86 -9.74 3.58
C ALA A 153 -10.39 -9.72 3.79
N SER A 154 -11.14 -9.29 2.78
CA SER A 154 -12.60 -9.18 2.84
C SER A 154 -13.33 -10.38 2.20
N ALA A 155 -12.64 -11.48 1.90
CA ALA A 155 -13.24 -12.64 1.21
C ALA A 155 -14.40 -13.28 1.98
N LEU A 156 -14.44 -13.18 3.30
CA LEU A 156 -15.56 -13.64 4.12
C LEU A 156 -16.84 -12.81 3.93
N TYR A 157 -16.72 -11.54 3.52
CA TYR A 157 -17.82 -10.58 3.43
C TYR A 157 -18.33 -10.43 1.99
N THR A 158 -18.48 -11.55 1.29
CA THR A 158 -18.81 -11.62 -0.13
C THR A 158 -20.23 -12.12 -0.41
N SER A 159 -21.12 -12.08 0.59
CA SER A 159 -22.48 -12.60 0.47
C SER A 159 -23.30 -11.94 -0.65
N ALA A 160 -22.97 -10.71 -1.04
CA ALA A 160 -23.57 -10.06 -2.21
C ALA A 160 -23.32 -10.79 -3.54
N LEU A 161 -22.34 -11.71 -3.58
CA LEU A 161 -22.04 -12.56 -4.74
C LEU A 161 -22.79 -13.91 -4.69
N PHE A 162 -23.46 -14.25 -3.59
CA PHE A 162 -24.09 -15.56 -3.40
C PHE A 162 -25.40 -15.65 -4.17
N ASN A 163 -25.32 -16.29 -5.33
CA ASN A 163 -26.48 -16.55 -6.19
C ASN A 163 -26.23 -17.79 -7.05
N ASN A 164 -27.19 -18.18 -7.88
CA ASN A 164 -27.12 -19.42 -8.69
C ASN A 164 -26.17 -19.32 -9.89
N ASP A 165 -25.70 -18.15 -10.26
CA ASP A 165 -24.79 -17.91 -11.37
C ASP A 165 -23.87 -16.71 -11.10
N PRO A 166 -22.92 -16.85 -10.15
CA PRO A 166 -22.08 -15.77 -9.66
C PRO A 166 -21.02 -15.32 -10.67
N PRO A 167 -20.51 -14.05 -10.54
CA PRO A 167 -19.46 -13.53 -11.42
C PRO A 167 -18.06 -14.10 -11.09
N VAL A 168 -17.93 -14.92 -10.05
CA VAL A 168 -16.66 -15.61 -9.70
C VAL A 168 -16.90 -17.12 -9.60
N ASP A 169 -15.86 -17.91 -9.85
CA ASP A 169 -16.02 -19.38 -9.89
C ASP A 169 -15.81 -20.02 -8.52
N GLY A 170 -14.97 -19.43 -7.69
CA GLY A 170 -14.72 -19.85 -6.31
C GLY A 170 -14.16 -18.73 -5.46
N ILE A 171 -14.29 -18.89 -4.14
CA ILE A 171 -13.79 -17.94 -3.15
C ILE A 171 -12.91 -18.68 -2.16
N PHE A 172 -11.75 -18.10 -1.84
CA PHE A 172 -10.88 -18.57 -0.79
C PHE A 172 -10.84 -17.56 0.36
N ALA A 173 -11.31 -17.96 1.53
CA ALA A 173 -11.23 -17.20 2.77
C ALA A 173 -10.27 -17.91 3.72
N GLY A 174 -9.14 -17.27 4.01
CA GLY A 174 -8.10 -17.79 4.87
C GLY A 174 -6.80 -17.04 4.70
N GLU A 175 -5.89 -17.21 5.65
CA GLU A 175 -4.66 -16.40 5.73
C GLU A 175 -3.39 -17.24 5.74
N ASP A 176 -3.48 -18.53 5.51
CA ASP A 176 -2.32 -19.42 5.46
C ASP A 176 -1.75 -19.45 4.03
N ALA A 177 -0.54 -18.92 3.86
CA ALA A 177 0.18 -18.92 2.57
C ALA A 177 0.31 -20.31 1.96
N ARG A 178 0.40 -21.36 2.79
CA ARG A 178 0.48 -22.76 2.34
C ARG A 178 -0.83 -23.20 1.70
N MET A 179 -1.96 -22.80 2.28
CA MET A 179 -3.29 -23.11 1.72
C MET A 179 -3.53 -22.32 0.44
N ILE A 180 -3.14 -21.06 0.40
CA ILE A 180 -3.19 -20.24 -0.83
C ILE A 180 -2.35 -20.93 -1.93
N GLY A 181 -1.11 -21.30 -1.63
CA GLY A 181 -0.25 -22.03 -2.56
C GLY A 181 -0.87 -23.36 -3.04
N LYS A 182 -1.56 -24.07 -2.14
CA LYS A 182 -2.27 -25.32 -2.48
C LYS A 182 -3.41 -25.11 -3.48
N VAL A 183 -4.16 -23.98 -3.36
CA VAL A 183 -5.21 -23.63 -4.33
C VAL A 183 -4.61 -23.54 -5.74
N PHE A 184 -3.53 -22.79 -5.93
CA PHE A 184 -2.91 -22.62 -7.25
C PHE A 184 -2.22 -23.90 -7.75
N LYS A 185 -1.64 -24.72 -6.86
CA LYS A 185 -1.10 -26.03 -7.22
C LYS A 185 -2.18 -26.97 -7.76
N VAL A 186 -3.35 -27.03 -7.11
CA VAL A 186 -4.49 -27.83 -7.58
C VAL A 186 -5.00 -27.32 -8.93
N CYS A 187 -5.08 -25.99 -9.13
CA CYS A 187 -5.45 -25.43 -10.44
C CYS A 187 -4.45 -25.86 -11.52
N LYS A 188 -3.15 -25.76 -11.25
CA LYS A 188 -2.07 -26.14 -12.16
C LYS A 188 -2.14 -27.64 -12.52
N GLU A 189 -2.24 -28.49 -11.51
CA GLU A 189 -2.36 -29.93 -11.70
C GLU A 189 -3.57 -30.29 -12.56
N GLY A 190 -4.73 -29.67 -12.27
CA GLY A 190 -5.94 -29.86 -13.06
C GLY A 190 -5.79 -29.40 -14.51
N TYR A 191 -5.10 -28.27 -14.73
CA TYR A 191 -4.80 -27.76 -16.06
C TYR A 191 -3.96 -28.75 -16.88
N PHE A 192 -2.85 -29.28 -16.34
CA PHE A 192 -1.99 -30.24 -17.03
C PHE A 192 -2.65 -31.62 -17.21
N GLN A 193 -3.54 -32.00 -16.28
CA GLN A 193 -4.35 -33.21 -16.42
C GLN A 193 -5.53 -33.00 -17.37
N LYS A 194 -5.70 -31.84 -17.98
CA LYS A 194 -6.82 -31.47 -18.87
C LYS A 194 -8.19 -31.76 -18.25
N LEU A 195 -8.33 -31.56 -16.94
CA LEU A 195 -9.60 -31.69 -16.25
C LEU A 195 -10.54 -30.56 -16.65
N SER A 196 -11.85 -30.83 -16.62
CA SER A 196 -12.83 -29.75 -16.75
C SER A 196 -12.72 -28.76 -15.58
N LYS A 197 -13.05 -27.51 -15.80
CA LYS A 197 -13.04 -26.48 -14.73
C LYS A 197 -13.92 -26.88 -13.54
N GLY A 198 -15.07 -27.50 -13.78
CA GLY A 198 -15.92 -28.04 -12.73
C GLY A 198 -15.21 -29.11 -11.88
N ALA A 199 -14.44 -30.00 -12.50
CA ALA A 199 -13.66 -31.02 -11.78
C ALA A 199 -12.52 -30.39 -10.96
N ILE A 200 -11.92 -29.32 -11.45
CA ILE A 200 -10.92 -28.54 -10.69
C ILE A 200 -11.58 -27.89 -9.47
N LEU A 201 -12.72 -27.25 -9.63
CA LEU A 201 -13.47 -26.62 -8.54
C LEU A 201 -13.87 -27.63 -7.46
N GLU A 202 -14.31 -28.84 -7.83
CA GLU A 202 -14.61 -29.89 -6.86
C GLU A 202 -13.37 -30.39 -6.08
N LYS A 203 -12.18 -30.37 -6.70
CA LYS A 203 -10.94 -30.63 -5.97
C LYS A 203 -10.60 -29.46 -5.01
N LEU A 204 -10.78 -28.21 -5.44
CA LEU A 204 -10.56 -27.04 -4.64
C LEU A 204 -11.48 -26.97 -3.43
N ARG A 205 -12.74 -27.40 -3.56
CA ARG A 205 -13.74 -27.45 -2.47
C ARG A 205 -13.27 -28.29 -1.27
N LYS A 206 -12.30 -29.20 -1.47
CA LYS A 206 -11.73 -30.00 -0.39
C LYS A 206 -10.65 -29.25 0.42
N ILE A 207 -10.25 -28.06 -0.04
CA ILE A 207 -9.30 -27.21 0.68
C ILE A 207 -10.07 -26.38 1.71
N PRO A 208 -9.73 -26.45 3.00
CA PRO A 208 -10.35 -25.60 4.02
C PRO A 208 -10.26 -24.13 3.64
N GLY A 209 -11.35 -23.40 3.78
CA GLY A 209 -11.46 -22.01 3.38
C GLY A 209 -11.89 -21.79 1.94
N PHE A 210 -11.85 -22.80 1.07
CA PHE A 210 -12.36 -22.68 -0.29
C PHE A 210 -13.85 -23.04 -0.38
N PHE A 211 -14.63 -22.20 -1.04
CA PHE A 211 -16.04 -22.45 -1.29
C PHE A 211 -16.51 -21.87 -2.62
N MET A 212 -17.60 -22.40 -3.12
CA MET A 212 -18.28 -21.88 -4.30
C MET A 212 -19.47 -21.03 -3.86
N PRO A 213 -19.69 -19.84 -4.46
CA PRO A 213 -20.69 -18.88 -3.99
C PRO A 213 -22.12 -19.20 -4.46
N GLU A 214 -22.40 -20.44 -4.90
CA GLU A 214 -23.75 -20.88 -5.26
C GLU A 214 -24.55 -21.34 -4.06
N GLY A 215 -25.76 -20.85 -3.93
CA GLY A 215 -26.72 -21.28 -2.89
C GLY A 215 -26.27 -20.83 -1.49
N LYS A 216 -26.11 -21.76 -0.57
CA LYS A 216 -25.58 -21.55 0.78
C LYS A 216 -24.18 -22.15 0.88
N PRO A 217 -23.15 -21.36 0.63
CA PRO A 217 -21.79 -21.89 0.67
C PRO A 217 -21.40 -22.36 2.07
N ALA A 218 -20.62 -23.43 2.13
CA ALA A 218 -20.18 -24.06 3.37
C ALA A 218 -18.67 -24.30 3.31
N THR A 219 -17.96 -23.87 4.33
CA THR A 219 -16.55 -24.20 4.55
C THR A 219 -16.11 -23.85 5.96
N THR A 220 -15.06 -24.49 6.44
CA THR A 220 -14.33 -24.06 7.65
C THR A 220 -13.12 -23.29 7.22
N VAL A 221 -13.02 -22.05 7.65
CA VAL A 221 -11.83 -21.21 7.37
C VAL A 221 -10.67 -21.76 8.18
N TYR A 222 -9.60 -22.09 7.48
CA TYR A 222 -8.39 -22.58 8.13
C TYR A 222 -7.53 -21.43 8.62
N GLN A 223 -7.22 -21.45 9.89
CA GLN A 223 -6.23 -20.56 10.51
C GLN A 223 -5.14 -21.41 11.14
N ALA A 224 -3.91 -21.20 10.75
CA ALA A 224 -2.78 -21.94 11.30
C ALA A 224 -2.60 -21.59 12.78
N ALA A 225 -2.21 -22.57 13.60
CA ALA A 225 -1.88 -22.33 15.01
C ALA A 225 -0.64 -21.43 15.17
N GLU A 226 0.30 -21.55 14.24
CA GLU A 226 1.52 -20.74 14.14
C GLU A 226 1.61 -20.13 12.75
N LEU A 227 2.26 -18.97 12.65
CA LEU A 227 2.47 -18.30 11.36
C LEU A 227 3.50 -19.10 10.53
N PRO A 228 3.12 -19.50 9.30
CA PRO A 228 4.06 -20.23 8.45
C PRO A 228 5.15 -19.27 7.93
N PRO A 229 6.42 -19.70 7.88
CA PRO A 229 7.50 -18.88 7.34
C PRO A 229 7.24 -18.39 5.90
N GLU A 230 6.51 -19.18 5.11
CA GLU A 230 6.15 -18.85 3.73
C GLU A 230 5.27 -17.59 3.61
N GLN A 231 4.66 -17.16 4.69
CA GLN A 231 3.84 -15.94 4.75
C GLN A 231 4.67 -14.67 5.01
N LEU A 232 5.94 -14.80 5.41
CA LEU A 232 6.84 -13.67 5.46
C LEU A 232 7.21 -13.24 4.04
N LEU A 233 7.08 -11.95 3.77
CA LEU A 233 7.54 -11.37 2.52
C LEU A 233 9.06 -11.35 2.51
N GLU A 234 9.67 -11.91 1.47
CA GLU A 234 11.11 -11.98 1.26
C GLU A 234 11.50 -11.41 -0.10
N ALA A 235 10.54 -11.41 -1.02
CA ALA A 235 10.69 -10.92 -2.37
C ALA A 235 9.33 -10.50 -2.91
N GLY A 236 9.33 -9.57 -3.83
CA GLY A 236 8.07 -9.14 -4.47
C GLY A 236 8.34 -8.15 -5.59
N PRO A 237 7.30 -7.80 -6.35
CA PRO A 237 7.41 -6.77 -7.34
C PRO A 237 7.75 -5.43 -6.68
N VAL A 238 8.68 -4.70 -7.27
CA VAL A 238 9.00 -3.31 -6.92
C VAL A 238 8.31 -2.43 -7.95
N LEU A 239 7.34 -1.65 -7.49
CA LEU A 239 6.55 -0.80 -8.37
C LEU A 239 7.27 0.52 -8.67
N TYR A 240 7.00 1.10 -9.83
CA TYR A 240 7.58 2.38 -10.29
C TYR A 240 6.96 3.61 -9.61
N ASP A 241 6.68 3.55 -8.31
CA ASP A 241 6.14 4.67 -7.55
C ASP A 241 7.20 5.30 -6.66
N LYS A 242 7.40 6.61 -6.79
CA LYS A 242 8.39 7.36 -5.99
C LYS A 242 8.17 7.23 -4.49
N GLU A 243 6.93 7.09 -4.05
CA GLU A 243 6.58 6.99 -2.63
C GLU A 243 6.84 5.60 -2.05
N CYS A 244 6.86 4.57 -2.92
CA CYS A 244 7.05 3.17 -2.53
C CYS A 244 8.46 2.63 -2.78
N ILE A 245 9.23 3.30 -3.66
CA ILE A 245 10.59 2.86 -3.99
C ILE A 245 11.48 2.95 -2.75
N GLY A 246 12.22 1.87 -2.49
CA GLY A 246 13.14 1.80 -1.36
C GLY A 246 12.50 1.43 -0.03
N THR A 247 11.18 1.21 0.01
CA THR A 247 10.44 0.81 1.20
C THR A 247 9.81 -0.57 1.03
N ALA A 248 9.96 -1.45 2.00
CA ALA A 248 9.22 -2.71 2.05
C ALA A 248 8.28 -2.76 3.25
N ASN A 249 7.19 -3.49 3.08
CA ASN A 249 6.20 -3.76 4.11
C ASN A 249 6.41 -5.17 4.65
N LEU A 250 6.62 -5.32 5.94
CA LEU A 250 6.82 -6.60 6.60
C LEU A 250 5.79 -6.82 7.71
N GLN A 251 4.96 -7.83 7.56
CA GLN A 251 4.00 -8.21 8.59
C GLN A 251 4.71 -8.99 9.71
N ILE A 252 4.58 -8.52 10.95
CA ILE A 252 5.26 -9.12 12.12
C ILE A 252 4.32 -9.94 13.00
N SER A 253 3.01 -9.77 12.84
CA SER A 253 2.00 -10.52 13.59
C SER A 253 0.68 -10.60 12.83
N GLU A 254 -0.17 -11.54 13.20
CA GLU A 254 -1.49 -11.77 12.63
C GLU A 254 -2.55 -11.81 13.72
N GLY A 255 -3.72 -11.22 13.45
CA GLY A 255 -4.79 -11.08 14.42
C GLY A 255 -4.51 -9.99 15.46
N CYS A 256 -5.38 -9.90 16.47
CA CYS A 256 -5.26 -8.94 17.56
C CYS A 256 -5.76 -9.55 18.87
N LYS A 257 -5.08 -9.24 19.98
CA LYS A 257 -5.48 -9.68 21.33
C LYS A 257 -6.68 -8.91 21.86
N CYS A 258 -6.96 -7.72 21.30
CA CYS A 258 -8.00 -6.82 21.78
C CYS A 258 -9.31 -7.07 21.02
N LEU A 259 -10.21 -7.82 21.53
CA LEU A 259 -11.48 -8.15 20.91
C LEU A 259 -12.49 -6.98 20.92
N CYS A 260 -12.10 -5.85 20.27
CA CYS A 260 -13.05 -4.75 20.08
C CYS A 260 -14.27 -5.22 19.30
N GLY A 261 -15.48 -4.99 19.82
CA GLY A 261 -16.72 -5.56 19.29
C GLY A 261 -17.05 -5.21 17.85
N PHE A 262 -16.50 -4.12 17.34
CA PHE A 262 -16.67 -3.65 15.96
C PHE A 262 -15.68 -4.25 14.96
N CYS A 263 -14.60 -4.87 15.46
CA CYS A 263 -13.43 -5.15 14.63
C CYS A 263 -13.49 -6.54 13.97
N ALA A 264 -13.87 -6.57 12.70
CA ALA A 264 -13.88 -7.79 11.88
C ALA A 264 -12.54 -8.54 11.88
N GLU A 265 -11.43 -7.82 11.92
CA GLU A 265 -10.08 -8.39 11.93
C GLU A 265 -9.77 -9.14 13.23
N SER A 266 -10.24 -8.63 14.38
CA SER A 266 -10.04 -9.28 15.67
C SER A 266 -10.77 -10.61 15.77
N PHE A 267 -11.96 -10.72 15.18
CA PHE A 267 -12.78 -11.94 15.21
C PHE A 267 -12.45 -12.90 14.06
N GLY A 268 -12.22 -12.37 12.86
CA GLY A 268 -11.92 -13.16 11.66
C GLY A 268 -10.53 -13.78 11.62
N ARG A 269 -9.55 -13.20 12.36
CA ARG A 269 -8.12 -13.59 12.28
C ARG A 269 -7.58 -14.18 13.59
N LYS A 270 -8.40 -14.91 14.30
CA LYS A 270 -7.97 -15.62 15.53
C LYS A 270 -7.25 -16.92 15.19
N PRO A 271 -6.35 -17.38 16.06
CA PRO A 271 -5.78 -16.71 17.24
C PRO A 271 -4.77 -15.64 16.88
N TYR A 272 -4.40 -14.76 17.83
CA TYR A 272 -3.24 -13.86 17.68
C TYR A 272 -1.95 -14.68 17.59
N ARG A 273 -1.14 -14.39 16.59
CA ARG A 273 0.13 -15.07 16.30
C ARG A 273 1.19 -14.04 15.91
N GLU A 274 2.43 -14.32 16.23
CA GLU A 274 3.57 -13.43 15.94
C GLU A 274 4.79 -14.22 15.49
N TYR A 275 5.61 -13.60 14.65
CA TYR A 275 6.92 -14.13 14.27
C TYR A 275 7.95 -13.78 15.34
N GLY A 276 8.96 -14.62 15.52
CA GLY A 276 10.10 -14.27 16.36
C GLY A 276 11.01 -13.20 15.74
N ALA A 277 11.66 -12.39 16.55
CA ALA A 277 12.56 -11.34 16.07
C ALA A 277 13.64 -11.84 15.08
N PRO A 278 14.26 -13.02 15.24
CA PRO A 278 15.21 -13.54 14.25
C PRO A 278 14.59 -13.80 12.88
N GLN A 279 13.35 -14.31 12.83
CA GLN A 279 12.63 -14.57 11.57
C GLN A 279 12.31 -13.26 10.87
N ILE A 280 11.91 -12.23 11.62
CA ILE A 280 11.61 -10.89 11.10
C ILE A 280 12.88 -10.25 10.52
N LEU A 281 14.01 -10.30 11.23
CA LEU A 281 15.29 -9.77 10.75
C LEU A 281 15.75 -10.47 9.47
N ASP A 282 15.67 -11.80 9.43
CA ASP A 282 16.08 -12.59 8.26
C ASP A 282 15.20 -12.27 7.04
N ALA A 283 13.87 -12.20 7.21
CA ALA A 283 12.97 -11.77 6.13
C ALA A 283 13.24 -10.33 5.68
N ALA A 284 13.49 -9.42 6.61
CA ALA A 284 13.83 -8.03 6.29
C ALA A 284 15.13 -7.92 5.48
N LEU A 285 16.16 -8.70 5.80
CA LEU A 285 17.40 -8.77 5.03
C LEU A 285 17.17 -9.35 3.63
N ARG A 286 16.33 -10.39 3.51
CA ARG A 286 15.94 -10.90 2.19
C ARG A 286 15.17 -9.89 1.35
N CYS A 287 14.21 -9.18 1.94
CA CYS A 287 13.53 -8.07 1.28
C CYS A 287 14.52 -7.00 0.81
N LYS A 288 15.49 -6.67 1.66
CA LYS A 288 16.52 -5.69 1.36
C LYS A 288 17.33 -6.09 0.13
N ALA A 289 17.81 -7.32 0.11
CA ALA A 289 18.59 -7.84 -1.00
C ALA A 289 17.78 -7.96 -2.30
N SER A 290 16.55 -8.42 -2.18
CA SER A 290 15.72 -8.77 -3.33
C SER A 290 14.99 -7.60 -3.96
N MET A 291 14.63 -6.58 -3.18
CA MET A 291 13.86 -5.41 -3.63
C MET A 291 14.66 -4.09 -3.55
N GLY A 292 15.92 -4.11 -3.09
CA GLY A 292 16.75 -2.91 -2.96
C GLY A 292 16.22 -1.91 -1.94
N VAL A 293 15.52 -2.39 -0.92
CA VAL A 293 14.89 -1.51 0.07
C VAL A 293 15.89 -1.06 1.14
N HIS A 294 15.74 0.17 1.59
CA HIS A 294 16.53 0.76 2.66
C HIS A 294 15.68 1.22 3.85
N ASP A 295 14.35 1.33 3.65
CA ASP A 295 13.38 1.63 4.68
C ASP A 295 12.46 0.44 4.91
N MET A 296 12.08 0.18 6.16
CA MET A 296 11.22 -0.94 6.52
C MET A 296 9.98 -0.45 7.24
N GLU A 297 8.81 -0.69 6.65
CA GLU A 297 7.51 -0.47 7.27
C GLU A 297 7.01 -1.77 7.90
N LEU A 298 6.82 -1.78 9.21
CA LEU A 298 6.28 -2.95 9.91
C LEU A 298 4.76 -2.91 9.94
N TYR A 299 4.14 -4.06 9.73
CA TYR A 299 2.68 -4.24 9.78
C TYR A 299 2.28 -5.12 10.96
N SER A 300 1.39 -4.60 11.76
CA SER A 300 0.70 -5.28 12.85
C SER A 300 -0.57 -4.50 13.18
N PHE A 301 -1.60 -5.17 13.66
CA PHE A 301 -2.77 -4.48 14.21
C PHE A 301 -2.44 -3.78 15.54
N ASN A 302 -1.39 -4.25 16.24
CA ASN A 302 -0.92 -3.64 17.46
C ASN A 302 0.55 -4.00 17.73
N PHE A 303 1.45 -3.10 17.40
CA PHE A 303 2.90 -3.30 17.49
C PHE A 303 3.38 -3.56 18.91
N SER A 304 2.91 -2.74 19.86
CA SER A 304 3.35 -2.78 21.24
C SER A 304 2.94 -4.05 21.99
N MET A 305 2.01 -4.84 21.41
CA MET A 305 1.63 -6.16 21.93
C MET A 305 2.59 -7.28 21.54
N HIS A 306 3.50 -7.03 20.62
CA HIS A 306 4.47 -8.03 20.19
C HIS A 306 5.49 -8.28 21.29
N ARG A 307 5.68 -9.56 21.70
CA ARG A 307 6.60 -9.91 22.81
C ARG A 307 8.04 -9.45 22.59
N ASP A 308 8.49 -9.44 21.31
CA ASP A 308 9.85 -9.07 20.93
C ASP A 308 9.93 -7.62 20.41
N PHE A 309 8.96 -6.74 20.70
CA PHE A 309 8.86 -5.42 20.10
C PHE A 309 10.18 -4.63 20.15
N TYR A 310 10.76 -4.48 21.33
CA TYR A 310 12.02 -3.74 21.49
C TYR A 310 13.21 -4.46 20.84
N ARG A 311 13.22 -5.79 20.85
CA ARG A 311 14.25 -6.56 20.16
C ARG A 311 14.20 -6.35 18.65
N ILE A 312 12.99 -6.35 18.07
CA ILE A 312 12.79 -6.07 16.63
C ILE A 312 13.35 -4.69 16.30
N LEU A 313 13.01 -3.65 17.08
CA LEU A 313 13.56 -2.31 16.86
C LEU A 313 15.08 -2.28 16.95
N TRP A 314 15.66 -2.97 17.94
CA TRP A 314 17.10 -3.06 18.10
C TRP A 314 17.79 -3.75 16.92
N ASP A 315 17.27 -4.89 16.50
CA ASP A 315 17.89 -5.68 15.44
C ASP A 315 17.78 -4.95 14.08
N LEU A 316 16.62 -4.40 13.76
CA LEU A 316 16.41 -3.69 12.50
C LEU A 316 17.15 -2.34 12.45
N SER A 317 17.34 -1.64 13.55
CA SER A 317 18.03 -0.35 13.59
C SER A 317 19.50 -0.41 13.18
N ALA A 318 20.13 -1.58 13.21
CA ALA A 318 21.48 -1.79 12.71
C ALA A 318 21.56 -1.80 11.17
N VAL A 319 20.44 -2.16 10.54
CA VAL A 319 20.38 -2.50 9.12
C VAL A 319 19.61 -1.46 8.32
N PHE A 320 18.55 -0.88 8.91
CA PHE A 320 17.67 0.08 8.26
C PHE A 320 17.79 1.47 8.90
N PRO A 321 18.03 2.52 8.10
CA PRO A 321 18.07 3.88 8.61
C PRO A 321 16.70 4.41 9.05
N SER A 322 15.60 3.83 8.53
CA SER A 322 14.23 4.20 8.87
C SER A 322 13.39 2.94 9.10
N ILE A 323 12.60 2.98 10.18
CA ILE A 323 11.65 1.93 10.54
C ILE A 323 10.30 2.59 10.78
N GLY A 324 9.33 2.26 9.93
CA GLY A 324 7.96 2.75 10.04
C GLY A 324 7.09 1.81 10.88
N LEU A 325 6.21 2.41 11.65
CA LEU A 325 5.17 1.73 12.42
C LEU A 325 3.84 2.46 12.22
N LYS A 326 2.74 1.76 12.03
CA LYS A 326 1.45 2.41 11.72
C LYS A 326 0.82 3.02 12.99
N SER A 327 -0.01 2.30 13.71
CA SER A 327 -0.81 2.82 14.83
C SER A 327 -0.27 2.38 16.17
N GLN A 328 -0.54 3.17 17.20
CA GLN A 328 -0.26 2.85 18.60
C GLN A 328 -1.57 2.83 19.39
N ARG A 329 -1.54 2.29 20.61
CA ARG A 329 -2.66 2.34 21.54
C ARG A 329 -2.35 3.23 22.72
N PHE A 330 -3.35 3.98 23.19
CA PHE A 330 -3.19 4.82 24.38
C PHE A 330 -2.83 4.02 25.63
N ASP A 331 -3.49 2.88 25.89
CA ASP A 331 -3.18 2.01 27.02
C ASP A 331 -1.74 1.47 26.99
N SER A 332 -1.19 1.21 25.79
CA SER A 332 0.21 0.80 25.65
C SER A 332 1.18 1.94 25.99
N ILE A 333 0.86 3.16 25.58
CA ILE A 333 1.66 4.36 25.91
C ILE A 333 1.57 4.67 27.40
N SER A 334 0.40 4.49 28.03
CA SER A 334 0.24 4.64 29.46
C SER A 334 1.08 3.64 30.25
N ALA A 335 1.10 2.37 29.80
CA ALA A 335 1.85 1.29 30.43
C ALA A 335 3.38 1.44 30.26
N ASP A 336 3.82 1.94 29.09
CA ASP A 336 5.23 2.18 28.77
C ASP A 336 5.42 3.56 28.12
N PRO A 337 5.52 4.64 28.91
CA PRO A 337 5.71 6.00 28.39
C PRO A 337 6.98 6.19 27.55
N GLU A 338 8.03 5.41 27.79
CA GLU A 338 9.28 5.51 27.05
C GLU A 338 9.15 5.09 25.57
N ILE A 339 8.09 4.31 25.24
CA ILE A 339 7.85 3.88 23.85
C ILE A 339 7.83 5.05 22.87
N VAL A 340 7.23 6.20 23.26
CA VAL A 340 7.17 7.40 22.42
C VAL A 340 8.56 7.95 22.11
N THR A 341 9.47 7.87 23.06
CA THR A 341 10.86 8.31 22.90
C THR A 341 11.66 7.38 21.98
N PHE A 342 11.42 6.06 22.04
CA PHE A 342 11.99 5.10 21.11
C PHE A 342 11.43 5.31 19.69
N LEU A 343 10.14 5.54 19.55
CA LEU A 343 9.51 5.84 18.26
C LEU A 343 10.09 7.12 17.64
N HIS A 344 10.28 8.14 18.46
CA HIS A 344 10.92 9.38 18.00
C HIS A 344 12.38 9.14 17.56
N ALA A 345 13.12 8.29 18.25
CA ALA A 345 14.52 7.98 17.91
C ALA A 345 14.66 7.34 16.52
N ILE A 346 13.67 6.56 16.06
CA ILE A 346 13.62 6.00 14.70
C ILE A 346 12.97 6.95 13.66
N GLY A 347 12.80 8.22 14.01
CA GLY A 347 12.25 9.24 13.10
C GLY A 347 10.73 9.38 13.10
N LYS A 348 9.99 8.63 13.93
CA LYS A 348 8.54 8.70 14.02
C LYS A 348 8.10 9.95 14.79
N THR A 349 7.57 10.93 14.05
CA THR A 349 7.07 12.20 14.62
C THR A 349 5.56 12.36 14.49
N SER A 350 4.89 11.49 13.75
CA SER A 350 3.44 11.41 13.63
C SER A 350 2.95 10.15 14.32
N ILE A 351 2.08 10.28 15.31
CA ILE A 351 1.50 9.18 16.07
C ILE A 351 0.01 9.07 15.75
N THR A 352 -0.46 7.86 15.58
CA THR A 352 -1.87 7.58 15.32
C THR A 352 -2.41 6.65 16.41
N CYS A 353 -3.50 7.04 17.07
CA CYS A 353 -4.17 6.26 18.10
C CYS A 353 -5.68 6.26 17.89
N GLY A 354 -6.38 5.21 18.33
CA GLY A 354 -7.83 5.16 18.33
C GLY A 354 -8.40 5.22 19.73
N ILE A 355 -9.32 6.15 19.98
CA ILE A 355 -10.21 6.10 21.16
C ILE A 355 -11.55 5.48 20.78
N GLU A 356 -11.89 5.50 19.51
CA GLU A 356 -13.07 4.97 18.83
C GLU A 356 -14.38 5.64 19.31
N GLY A 357 -14.83 5.44 20.56
CA GLY A 357 -16.00 6.09 21.11
C GLY A 357 -15.68 7.45 21.72
N ILE A 358 -16.51 8.47 21.46
CA ILE A 358 -16.35 9.83 21.97
C ILE A 358 -16.56 9.96 23.48
N SER A 359 -17.21 8.95 24.11
CA SER A 359 -17.48 8.89 25.54
C SER A 359 -17.06 7.54 26.14
N PRO A 360 -16.89 7.42 27.46
CA PRO A 360 -16.68 6.16 28.17
C PRO A 360 -17.78 5.14 27.87
N ARG A 361 -19.05 5.57 27.82
CA ARG A 361 -20.18 4.72 27.49
C ARG A 361 -20.03 4.09 26.12
N LEU A 362 -19.70 4.87 25.08
CA LEU A 362 -19.53 4.38 23.73
C LEU A 362 -18.25 3.54 23.56
N ARG A 363 -17.19 3.83 24.31
CA ARG A 363 -16.01 2.96 24.32
C ARG A 363 -16.33 1.57 24.88
N ARG A 364 -17.14 1.49 25.94
CA ARG A 364 -17.62 0.19 26.48
C ARG A 364 -18.52 -0.55 25.48
N TYR A 365 -19.44 0.16 24.82
CA TYR A 365 -20.26 -0.42 23.74
C TYR A 365 -19.40 -1.03 22.63
N LEU A 366 -18.31 -0.36 22.26
CA LEU A 366 -17.39 -0.83 21.23
C LEU A 366 -16.38 -1.88 21.76
N HIS A 367 -16.45 -2.26 23.02
CA HIS A 367 -15.41 -3.06 23.69
C HIS A 367 -13.98 -2.50 23.46
N LYS A 368 -13.88 -1.19 23.34
CA LYS A 368 -12.60 -0.49 23.36
C LYS A 368 -12.23 -0.22 24.81
N GLU A 369 -11.59 -1.21 25.43
CA GLU A 369 -11.18 -1.12 26.83
C GLU A 369 -10.02 -0.13 26.99
N LEU A 370 -10.37 1.14 27.06
CA LEU A 370 -9.47 2.26 27.29
C LEU A 370 -10.03 3.10 28.43
N GLU A 371 -9.40 2.97 29.61
CA GLU A 371 -9.76 3.77 30.76
C GLU A 371 -9.35 5.23 30.54
N GLU A 372 -10.10 6.15 31.12
CA GLU A 372 -9.88 7.58 30.96
C GLU A 372 -8.53 8.02 31.56
N GLU A 373 -8.14 7.43 32.70
CA GLU A 373 -6.82 7.67 33.31
C GLU A 373 -5.68 7.30 32.36
N ASP A 374 -5.73 6.13 31.71
CA ASP A 374 -4.73 5.68 30.75
C ASP A 374 -4.68 6.61 29.53
N MET A 375 -5.83 7.05 29.05
CA MET A 375 -5.93 7.99 27.92
C MET A 375 -5.29 9.33 28.28
N ASN A 376 -5.65 9.89 29.44
CA ASN A 376 -5.16 11.19 29.89
C ASN A 376 -3.65 11.17 30.17
N LYS A 377 -3.14 10.13 30.80
CA LYS A 377 -1.71 9.92 30.99
C LYS A 377 -0.97 9.81 29.67
N SER A 378 -1.49 9.07 28.70
CA SER A 378 -0.89 8.93 27.38
C SER A 378 -0.88 10.23 26.58
N LEU A 379 -1.96 11.02 26.62
CA LEU A 379 -2.01 12.34 26.03
C LEU A 379 -0.95 13.27 26.62
N THR A 380 -0.78 13.24 27.94
CA THR A 380 0.25 14.00 28.64
C THR A 380 1.65 13.61 28.18
N VAL A 381 1.93 12.30 28.05
CA VAL A 381 3.21 11.79 27.54
C VAL A 381 3.45 12.21 26.10
N LEU A 382 2.44 12.09 25.25
CA LEU A 382 2.54 12.47 23.83
C LEU A 382 2.84 13.98 23.67
N PHE A 383 2.12 14.83 24.38
CA PHE A 383 2.34 16.28 24.29
C PHE A 383 3.63 16.76 24.96
N SER A 384 4.16 16.01 25.92
CA SER A 384 5.51 16.26 26.48
C SER A 384 6.64 15.73 25.60
N SER A 385 6.32 15.06 24.50
CA SER A 385 7.27 14.47 23.55
C SER A 385 7.37 15.30 22.27
N PRO A 386 8.48 15.24 21.52
CA PRO A 386 8.68 16.04 20.30
C PRO A 386 7.91 15.52 19.09
N ILE A 387 6.65 15.14 19.25
CA ILE A 387 5.77 14.76 18.15
C ILE A 387 5.34 16.00 17.38
N ARG A 388 5.11 15.84 16.06
CA ARG A 388 4.60 16.89 15.16
C ARG A 388 3.11 16.78 14.90
N GLU A 389 2.60 15.55 14.96
CA GLU A 389 1.22 15.23 14.64
C GLU A 389 0.69 14.11 15.50
N LEU A 390 -0.53 14.30 16.03
CA LEU A 390 -1.33 13.25 16.66
C LEU A 390 -2.63 13.09 15.88
N LYS A 391 -2.85 11.88 15.32
CA LYS A 391 -4.11 11.52 14.68
C LYS A 391 -4.90 10.61 15.60
N ILE A 392 -6.14 11.01 15.89
CA ILE A 392 -7.06 10.26 16.77
C ILE A 392 -8.21 9.71 15.94
N PHE A 393 -8.41 8.39 15.96
CA PHE A 393 -9.52 7.75 15.30
C PHE A 393 -10.77 7.69 16.17
N LEU A 394 -11.90 7.99 15.53
CA LEU A 394 -13.25 7.95 16.07
C LEU A 394 -14.17 7.11 15.18
N ILE A 395 -15.22 6.55 15.79
CA ILE A 395 -16.27 5.79 15.13
C ILE A 395 -17.63 6.41 15.52
N ALA A 396 -18.42 6.84 14.53
CA ALA A 396 -19.80 7.23 14.69
C ALA A 396 -20.65 5.96 14.82
N THR A 397 -21.23 5.73 15.98
CA THR A 397 -22.00 4.52 16.28
C THR A 397 -23.46 4.64 15.88
N GLY A 398 -23.99 5.87 15.80
CA GLY A 398 -25.41 6.21 15.66
C GLY A 398 -26.18 6.10 16.97
N LEU A 399 -25.50 5.90 18.11
CA LEU A 399 -26.06 5.78 19.45
C LEU A 399 -25.68 6.95 20.36
N GLU A 400 -25.01 7.97 19.80
CA GLU A 400 -24.53 9.15 20.51
C GLU A 400 -25.68 9.96 21.11
N GLN A 401 -25.57 10.31 22.39
CA GLN A 401 -26.52 11.09 23.17
C GLN A 401 -25.88 12.42 23.60
N GLN A 402 -26.68 13.32 24.17
CA GLN A 402 -26.18 14.64 24.57
C GLN A 402 -25.03 14.51 25.59
N ASP A 403 -25.15 13.63 26.57
CA ASP A 403 -24.12 13.40 27.60
C ASP A 403 -22.79 12.96 26.99
N ASP A 404 -22.82 12.13 25.91
CA ASP A 404 -21.60 11.70 25.20
C ASP A 404 -20.88 12.89 24.55
N TYR A 405 -21.64 13.86 24.01
CA TYR A 405 -21.06 15.08 23.42
C TYR A 405 -20.53 16.02 24.51
N ASP A 406 -21.13 16.05 25.69
CA ASP A 406 -20.65 16.85 26.80
C ASP A 406 -19.34 16.30 27.36
N GLU A 407 -19.24 14.99 27.58
CA GLU A 407 -17.99 14.30 27.93
C GLU A 407 -16.90 14.47 26.86
N PHE A 408 -17.29 14.50 25.56
CA PHE A 408 -16.35 14.76 24.49
C PHE A 408 -15.81 16.20 24.50
N ARG A 409 -16.63 17.19 24.85
CA ARG A 409 -16.16 18.57 25.05
C ARG A 409 -15.14 18.66 26.17
N GLU A 410 -15.34 17.93 27.27
CA GLU A 410 -14.39 17.85 28.38
C GLU A 410 -13.06 17.27 27.92
N LEU A 411 -13.08 16.19 27.12
CA LEU A 411 -11.87 15.61 26.52
C LEU A 411 -11.16 16.61 25.62
N LEU A 412 -11.87 17.33 24.73
CA LEU A 412 -11.29 18.34 23.85
C LEU A 412 -10.67 19.49 24.66
N ALA A 413 -11.32 19.91 25.74
CA ALA A 413 -10.77 20.93 26.65
C ALA A 413 -9.50 20.44 27.37
N PHE A 414 -9.48 19.17 27.82
CA PHE A 414 -8.31 18.54 28.41
C PHE A 414 -7.13 18.49 27.42
N ILE A 415 -7.38 18.10 26.17
CA ILE A 415 -6.36 18.06 25.11
C ILE A 415 -5.78 19.48 24.91
N ASN A 416 -6.63 20.50 24.77
CA ASN A 416 -6.19 21.88 24.63
C ASN A 416 -5.34 22.35 25.82
N LYS A 417 -5.81 22.12 27.04
CA LYS A 417 -5.07 22.46 28.26
C LYS A 417 -3.69 21.81 28.29
N THR A 418 -3.62 20.49 27.98
CA THR A 418 -2.37 19.73 28.01
C THR A 418 -1.41 20.18 26.91
N MET A 419 -1.92 20.52 25.71
CA MET A 419 -1.10 21.06 24.63
C MET A 419 -0.46 22.41 24.93
N HIS A 420 -1.15 23.27 25.67
CA HIS A 420 -0.62 24.60 26.07
C HIS A 420 0.57 24.51 27.02
N THR A 421 0.78 23.35 27.68
CA THR A 421 1.95 23.10 28.53
C THR A 421 3.13 22.51 27.75
N ALA A 422 2.95 22.19 26.47
CA ALA A 422 3.96 21.58 25.63
C ALA A 422 4.95 22.63 25.07
N GLU A 423 6.23 22.28 24.95
CA GLU A 423 7.25 23.14 24.32
C GLU A 423 6.94 23.39 22.82
N ARG A 424 6.23 22.50 22.17
CA ARG A 424 5.78 22.59 20.77
C ARG A 424 4.35 22.15 20.68
N THR A 425 3.53 22.89 19.94
CA THR A 425 2.14 22.54 19.67
C THR A 425 2.08 21.56 18.49
N PRO A 426 1.78 20.26 18.71
CA PRO A 426 1.59 19.34 17.61
C PRO A 426 0.26 19.60 16.91
N ARG A 427 0.19 19.22 15.65
CA ARG A 427 -1.07 19.18 14.89
C ARG A 427 -1.92 18.04 15.41
N VAL A 428 -3.17 18.31 15.82
CA VAL A 428 -4.12 17.26 16.24
C VAL A 428 -5.22 17.12 15.20
N ILE A 429 -5.42 15.89 14.74
CA ILE A 429 -6.39 15.52 13.71
C ILE A 429 -7.32 14.46 14.28
N PHE A 430 -8.61 14.73 14.29
CA PHE A 430 -9.64 13.72 14.55
C PHE A 430 -10.14 13.16 13.22
N SER A 431 -10.08 11.84 13.05
CA SER A 431 -10.55 11.16 11.87
C SER A 431 -11.68 10.22 12.26
N MET A 432 -12.89 10.46 11.74
CA MET A 432 -14.09 9.71 12.11
C MET A 432 -14.66 8.93 10.92
N THR A 433 -14.95 7.65 11.16
CA THR A 433 -15.66 6.79 10.23
C THR A 433 -17.02 6.39 10.81
N ILE A 434 -17.94 5.91 9.97
CA ILE A 434 -19.22 5.37 10.42
C ILE A 434 -19.05 3.87 10.68
N LEU A 435 -19.66 3.38 11.76
CA LEU A 435 -19.61 1.98 12.20
C LEU A 435 -20.35 1.05 11.24
N VAL A 436 -19.62 0.25 10.49
CA VAL A 436 -20.17 -0.87 9.73
C VAL A 436 -20.24 -2.10 10.63
N ARG A 437 -21.37 -2.73 10.69
CA ARG A 437 -21.62 -3.93 11.52
C ARG A 437 -21.39 -5.18 10.69
N PHE A 438 -20.25 -5.82 10.91
CA PHE A 438 -19.81 -6.99 10.16
C PHE A 438 -20.40 -8.29 10.68
N PRO A 439 -20.67 -9.28 9.80
CA PRO A 439 -20.89 -10.66 10.20
C PRO A 439 -19.72 -11.20 11.06
N TRP A 440 -20.04 -12.18 11.91
CA TRP A 440 -19.10 -12.80 12.85
C TRP A 440 -18.42 -11.85 13.83
N THR A 441 -19.03 -10.71 14.08
CA THR A 441 -18.69 -9.83 15.19
C THR A 441 -19.87 -9.75 16.17
N PRO A 442 -19.68 -9.35 17.43
CA PRO A 442 -20.80 -9.15 18.36
C PRO A 442 -21.89 -8.22 17.82
N LEU A 443 -21.50 -7.25 17.00
CA LEU A 443 -22.43 -6.27 16.42
C LEU A 443 -23.21 -6.81 15.21
N GLU A 444 -23.01 -8.07 14.82
CA GLU A 444 -23.89 -8.75 13.84
C GLU A 444 -25.36 -8.76 14.28
N PHE A 445 -25.59 -8.85 15.57
CA PHE A 445 -26.92 -8.93 16.16
C PHE A 445 -27.63 -7.58 16.27
N GLU A 446 -26.90 -6.47 16.10
CA GLU A 446 -27.41 -5.11 16.21
C GLU A 446 -28.01 -4.60 14.91
N ASP A 447 -29.09 -3.83 15.02
CA ASP A 447 -29.58 -3.01 13.91
C ASP A 447 -28.53 -1.97 13.51
N ALA A 448 -28.32 -1.83 12.22
CA ALA A 448 -27.48 -0.75 11.70
C ALA A 448 -28.31 0.56 11.72
N PRO A 449 -27.81 1.66 12.30
CA PRO A 449 -28.52 2.92 12.33
C PRO A 449 -28.82 3.48 10.94
N ASP A 450 -29.85 4.30 10.88
CA ASP A 450 -30.15 5.06 9.66
C ASP A 450 -28.94 5.91 9.24
N PRO A 451 -28.57 5.94 7.95
CA PRO A 451 -27.45 6.71 7.44
C PRO A 451 -27.51 8.20 7.79
N MET A 452 -28.73 8.79 7.89
CA MET A 452 -28.90 10.20 8.24
C MET A 452 -28.62 10.46 9.71
N VAL A 453 -28.92 9.50 10.61
CA VAL A 453 -28.51 9.59 12.02
C VAL A 453 -26.98 9.60 12.11
N CYS A 454 -26.30 8.67 11.44
CA CYS A 454 -24.84 8.63 11.41
C CYS A 454 -24.22 9.92 10.82
N GLN A 455 -24.81 10.46 9.76
CA GLN A 455 -24.37 11.71 9.14
C GLN A 455 -24.54 12.89 10.11
N THR A 456 -25.58 12.87 10.95
CA THR A 456 -25.79 13.88 11.98
C THR A 456 -24.72 13.80 13.06
N VAL A 457 -24.38 12.58 13.51
CA VAL A 457 -23.26 12.37 14.44
C VAL A 457 -21.95 12.94 13.89
N LEU A 458 -21.62 12.64 12.62
CA LEU A 458 -20.43 13.21 11.98
C LEU A 458 -20.42 14.74 12.03
N ARG A 459 -21.53 15.39 11.64
CA ARG A 459 -21.65 16.87 11.63
C ARG A 459 -21.50 17.49 13.01
N VAL A 460 -22.14 16.88 14.03
CA VAL A 460 -22.05 17.38 15.40
C VAL A 460 -20.61 17.27 15.92
N THR A 461 -20.01 16.11 15.75
CA THR A 461 -18.63 15.85 16.18
C THR A 461 -17.65 16.78 15.45
N GLU A 462 -17.79 16.96 14.13
CA GLU A 462 -16.98 17.91 13.34
C GLU A 462 -17.06 19.32 13.92
N ARG A 463 -18.29 19.80 14.23
CA ARG A 463 -18.51 21.13 14.82
C ARG A 463 -17.77 21.29 16.15
N LEU A 464 -17.85 20.28 17.02
CA LEU A 464 -17.18 20.29 18.33
C LEU A 464 -15.65 20.33 18.18
N VAL A 465 -15.11 19.46 17.34
CA VAL A 465 -13.68 19.37 17.07
C VAL A 465 -13.13 20.68 16.50
N ARG A 466 -13.83 21.26 15.50
CA ARG A 466 -13.42 22.54 14.88
C ARG A 466 -13.56 23.71 15.84
N ALA A 467 -14.62 23.73 16.65
CA ALA A 467 -14.80 24.76 17.68
C ALA A 467 -13.70 24.72 18.75
N ALA A 468 -13.14 23.56 19.04
CA ALA A 468 -11.99 23.38 19.91
C ALA A 468 -10.65 23.71 19.22
N GLY A 469 -10.62 24.11 17.95
CA GLY A 469 -9.41 24.48 17.22
C GLY A 469 -8.66 23.32 16.58
N PHE A 470 -9.25 22.12 16.50
CA PHE A 470 -8.62 20.93 15.91
C PHE A 470 -9.10 20.67 14.48
N GLU A 471 -8.32 19.86 13.77
CA GLU A 471 -8.68 19.39 12.42
C GLU A 471 -9.62 18.18 12.51
N PHE A 472 -10.65 18.15 11.66
CA PHE A 472 -11.56 17.01 11.52
C PHE A 472 -11.55 16.48 10.09
N ARG A 473 -11.56 15.15 9.96
CA ARG A 473 -11.66 14.42 8.69
C ARG A 473 -12.72 13.35 8.80
N ALA A 474 -13.76 13.45 7.99
CA ALA A 474 -14.68 12.32 7.76
C ALA A 474 -13.98 11.32 6.83
N SER A 475 -13.90 10.07 7.24
CA SER A 475 -13.30 8.98 6.45
C SER A 475 -14.34 8.19 5.65
N SER A 476 -15.63 8.37 5.94
CA SER A 476 -16.76 7.81 5.21
C SER A 476 -17.97 8.77 5.29
N ASP A 477 -18.86 8.67 4.33
CA ASP A 477 -20.13 9.39 4.34
C ASP A 477 -21.33 8.43 4.45
N SER A 478 -22.55 8.97 4.38
CA SER A 478 -23.78 8.18 4.49
C SER A 478 -24.02 7.22 3.31
N CYS A 479 -23.55 7.56 2.10
CA CYS A 479 -23.67 6.72 0.91
C CYS A 479 -22.70 5.54 0.99
N ASP A 480 -21.46 5.82 1.33
CA ASP A 480 -20.41 4.82 1.55
C ASP A 480 -20.79 3.85 2.67
N TYR A 481 -21.27 4.39 3.81
CA TYR A 481 -21.76 3.58 4.93
C TYR A 481 -22.92 2.66 4.50
N TRP A 482 -23.95 3.20 3.86
CA TRP A 482 -25.12 2.42 3.48
C TRP A 482 -24.76 1.28 2.52
N LEU A 483 -23.93 1.58 1.52
CA LEU A 483 -23.44 0.58 0.57
C LEU A 483 -22.60 -0.49 1.25
N SER A 484 -21.68 -0.10 2.11
CA SER A 484 -20.84 -1.03 2.86
C SER A 484 -21.68 -1.96 3.73
N GLN A 485 -22.68 -1.40 4.44
CA GLN A 485 -23.59 -2.18 5.29
C GLN A 485 -24.44 -3.15 4.46
N LEU A 486 -24.93 -2.72 3.29
CA LEU A 486 -25.62 -3.57 2.33
C LEU A 486 -24.74 -4.75 1.88
N LEU A 487 -23.51 -4.47 1.49
CA LEU A 487 -22.60 -5.48 0.94
C LEU A 487 -22.19 -6.53 1.97
N VAL A 488 -21.81 -6.12 3.20
CA VAL A 488 -21.35 -7.06 4.23
C VAL A 488 -22.48 -7.93 4.81
N ARG A 489 -23.73 -7.44 4.76
CA ARG A 489 -24.92 -8.13 5.29
C ARG A 489 -25.90 -8.57 4.20
N ALA A 490 -25.44 -8.69 2.96
CA ALA A 490 -26.27 -9.15 1.87
C ALA A 490 -26.84 -10.55 2.19
N ASN A 491 -28.14 -10.63 2.43
CA ASN A 491 -28.83 -11.87 2.81
C ASN A 491 -29.92 -12.29 1.80
N ASP A 492 -29.89 -11.72 0.61
CA ASP A 492 -30.79 -12.04 -0.49
C ASP A 492 -30.02 -12.15 -1.80
N PRO A 493 -30.18 -13.24 -2.58
CA PRO A 493 -29.50 -13.43 -3.87
C PRO A 493 -29.80 -12.33 -4.90
N GLY A 494 -30.92 -11.61 -4.78
CA GLY A 494 -31.31 -10.50 -5.67
C GLY A 494 -30.47 -9.24 -5.50
N ILE A 495 -29.75 -9.08 -4.37
CA ILE A 495 -28.93 -7.88 -4.10
C ILE A 495 -27.86 -7.71 -5.17
N GLY A 496 -27.13 -8.76 -5.51
CA GLY A 496 -26.12 -8.71 -6.55
C GLY A 496 -26.69 -8.34 -7.93
N GLN A 497 -27.92 -8.73 -8.23
CA GLN A 497 -28.61 -8.36 -9.47
C GLN A 497 -29.04 -6.90 -9.45
N ALA A 498 -29.59 -6.40 -8.34
CA ALA A 498 -29.94 -5.00 -8.18
C ALA A 498 -28.74 -4.07 -8.35
N LEU A 499 -27.59 -4.42 -7.74
CA LEU A 499 -26.33 -3.69 -7.89
C LEU A 499 -25.86 -3.63 -9.36
N ARG A 500 -25.89 -4.76 -10.09
CA ARG A 500 -25.52 -4.79 -11.52
C ARG A 500 -26.46 -3.94 -12.38
N LYS A 501 -27.78 -4.01 -12.15
CA LYS A 501 -28.76 -3.18 -12.87
C LYS A 501 -28.51 -1.69 -12.61
N ALA A 502 -28.25 -1.33 -11.36
CA ALA A 502 -27.95 0.05 -10.99
C ALA A 502 -26.67 0.54 -11.69
N GLN A 503 -25.60 -0.25 -11.71
CA GLN A 503 -24.37 0.11 -12.43
C GLN A 503 -24.57 0.23 -13.94
N HIS A 504 -25.43 -0.60 -14.52
CA HIS A 504 -25.75 -0.50 -15.95
C HIS A 504 -26.49 0.80 -16.27
N GLU A 505 -27.38 1.26 -15.36
CA GLU A 505 -28.14 2.52 -15.53
C GLU A 505 -27.28 3.76 -15.27
N THR A 506 -26.44 3.73 -14.23
CA THR A 506 -25.64 4.90 -13.77
C THR A 506 -24.23 4.96 -14.34
N GLY A 507 -23.76 3.90 -14.99
CA GLY A 507 -22.40 3.76 -15.46
C GLY A 507 -21.45 3.20 -14.41
N PHE A 508 -20.15 3.22 -14.74
CA PHE A 508 -19.10 2.75 -13.86
C PHE A 508 -18.97 3.65 -12.63
N ILE A 509 -18.97 3.04 -11.43
CA ILE A 509 -18.81 3.72 -10.14
C ILE A 509 -17.51 3.25 -9.50
N TYR A 510 -16.59 4.18 -9.25
CA TYR A 510 -15.41 3.89 -8.45
C TYR A 510 -15.71 4.08 -6.96
N TYR A 511 -15.38 3.10 -6.14
CA TYR A 511 -15.80 3.02 -4.73
C TYR A 511 -15.33 4.19 -3.83
N ARG A 512 -14.35 4.98 -4.26
CA ARG A 512 -13.90 6.15 -3.48
C ARG A 512 -14.90 7.30 -3.46
N GLU A 513 -15.79 7.33 -4.43
CA GLU A 513 -16.84 8.34 -4.56
C GLU A 513 -18.15 7.65 -4.95
N ILE A 514 -18.98 7.33 -3.97
CA ILE A 514 -20.29 6.72 -4.20
C ILE A 514 -21.35 7.80 -4.35
N PRO A 515 -21.85 8.07 -5.58
CA PRO A 515 -22.86 9.09 -5.80
C PRO A 515 -24.19 8.73 -5.12
N ARG A 516 -24.90 9.72 -4.61
CA ARG A 516 -26.25 9.56 -4.06
C ARG A 516 -27.20 8.97 -5.08
N SER A 517 -27.11 9.39 -6.34
CA SER A 517 -27.91 8.87 -7.45
C SER A 517 -27.75 7.37 -7.64
N PHE A 518 -26.53 6.83 -7.46
CA PHE A 518 -26.30 5.39 -7.49
C PHE A 518 -27.03 4.67 -6.38
N ILE A 519 -26.96 5.17 -5.14
CA ILE A 519 -27.67 4.59 -4.00
C ILE A 519 -29.19 4.59 -4.22
N ASP A 520 -29.74 5.71 -4.71
CA ASP A 520 -31.17 5.81 -5.00
C ASP A 520 -31.59 4.84 -6.10
N THR A 521 -30.74 4.63 -7.11
CA THR A 521 -30.97 3.63 -8.19
C THR A 521 -30.89 2.20 -7.63
N VAL A 522 -29.93 1.90 -6.76
CA VAL A 522 -29.85 0.58 -6.09
C VAL A 522 -31.13 0.32 -5.28
N ARG A 523 -31.59 1.29 -4.50
CA ARG A 523 -32.84 1.17 -3.72
C ARG A 523 -34.03 0.86 -4.62
N LYS A 524 -34.18 1.58 -5.74
CA LYS A 524 -35.24 1.34 -6.76
C LYS A 524 -35.20 -0.11 -7.27
N TYR A 525 -34.01 -0.65 -7.59
CA TYR A 525 -33.92 -2.03 -8.08
C TYR A 525 -34.11 -3.07 -6.98
N LEU A 526 -33.73 -2.81 -5.74
CA LEU A 526 -34.03 -3.68 -4.61
C LEU A 526 -35.55 -3.80 -4.40
N GLU A 527 -36.27 -2.68 -4.42
CA GLU A 527 -37.73 -2.66 -4.31
C GLU A 527 -38.41 -3.40 -5.47
N HIS A 528 -37.88 -3.26 -6.69
CA HIS A 528 -38.35 -4.01 -7.85
C HIS A 528 -38.19 -5.53 -7.71
N GLU A 529 -37.10 -5.97 -7.07
CA GLU A 529 -36.85 -7.38 -6.73
C GLU A 529 -37.66 -7.82 -5.47
N GLY A 530 -38.49 -6.95 -4.91
CA GLY A 530 -39.27 -7.24 -3.69
C GLY A 530 -38.49 -7.19 -2.38
N ILE A 531 -37.27 -6.69 -2.43
CA ILE A 531 -36.36 -6.55 -1.27
C ILE A 531 -36.56 -5.18 -0.65
N LYS A 532 -36.99 -5.15 0.61
CA LYS A 532 -37.20 -3.90 1.36
C LYS A 532 -35.83 -3.40 1.85
N PRO A 533 -35.32 -2.21 1.40
CA PRO A 533 -34.00 -1.69 1.81
C PRO A 533 -33.81 -1.59 3.32
N ASP A 534 -34.82 -1.22 4.05
CA ASP A 534 -34.78 -1.07 5.52
C ASP A 534 -34.55 -2.39 6.26
N ARG A 535 -34.99 -3.53 5.68
CA ARG A 535 -34.69 -4.84 6.27
C ARG A 535 -33.24 -5.21 6.23
N LEU A 536 -32.47 -4.63 5.30
CA LEU A 536 -31.04 -4.89 5.15
C LEU A 536 -30.21 -4.26 6.27
N LEU A 537 -30.78 -3.31 6.99
CA LEU A 537 -30.17 -2.67 8.16
C LEU A 537 -30.49 -3.40 9.48
N LYS A 538 -31.36 -4.40 9.45
CA LYS A 538 -31.70 -5.17 10.66
C LYS A 538 -30.60 -6.10 11.09
N GLY A 539 -30.43 -6.24 12.40
CA GLY A 539 -29.54 -7.22 13.00
C GLY A 539 -30.04 -8.65 12.82
N PHE A 540 -29.13 -9.60 12.96
CA PHE A 540 -29.45 -11.03 12.88
C PHE A 540 -29.38 -11.63 14.28
N LEU A 541 -30.52 -11.75 14.94
CA LEU A 541 -30.62 -12.39 16.26
C LEU A 541 -30.04 -13.83 16.19
N PRO A 542 -29.54 -14.38 17.30
CA PRO A 542 -29.02 -15.75 17.35
C PRO A 542 -30.00 -16.81 16.85
N THR A 543 -31.30 -16.57 17.01
CA THR A 543 -32.39 -17.42 16.50
C THR A 543 -32.54 -17.42 14.98
N ASP A 544 -31.99 -16.44 14.27
CA ASP A 544 -32.15 -16.27 12.83
C ASP A 544 -31.07 -16.98 11.98
N ARG A 545 -30.19 -17.72 12.63
CA ARG A 545 -29.02 -18.37 11.98
C ARG A 545 -29.35 -19.20 10.73
N PRO A 546 -30.40 -20.01 10.69
CA PRO A 546 -30.76 -20.80 9.51
C PRO A 546 -31.10 -19.98 8.28
N SER A 547 -31.48 -18.69 8.45
CA SER A 547 -31.87 -17.79 7.37
C SER A 547 -30.70 -17.05 6.75
N LYS A 548 -29.53 -16.97 7.41
CA LYS A 548 -28.35 -16.25 6.91
C LYS A 548 -27.70 -16.99 5.73
N LEU A 549 -27.41 -16.29 4.63
CA LEU A 549 -26.74 -16.88 3.46
C LEU A 549 -25.33 -17.40 3.80
N TRP A 550 -24.66 -16.79 4.77
CA TRP A 550 -23.30 -17.16 5.21
C TRP A 550 -23.28 -18.09 6.42
N SER A 551 -24.44 -18.63 6.87
CA SER A 551 -24.51 -19.42 8.12
C SER A 551 -23.64 -20.67 8.15
N ASN A 552 -23.27 -21.21 6.99
CA ASN A 552 -22.44 -22.41 6.86
C ASN A 552 -20.95 -22.10 6.67
N LEU A 553 -20.56 -20.83 6.68
CA LEU A 553 -19.16 -20.44 6.75
C LEU A 553 -18.72 -20.39 8.21
N CYS A 554 -17.67 -21.12 8.56
CA CYS A 554 -17.19 -21.25 9.94
C CYS A 554 -15.80 -20.60 10.10
N PRO A 555 -15.71 -19.33 10.52
CA PRO A 555 -14.43 -18.63 10.66
C PRO A 555 -13.71 -18.93 11.99
N GLY A 556 -14.15 -19.95 12.74
CA GLY A 556 -13.52 -20.35 14.01
C GLY A 556 -13.99 -19.57 15.24
N VAL A 557 -15.09 -18.80 15.10
CA VAL A 557 -15.73 -18.09 16.22
C VAL A 557 -17.07 -18.74 16.48
N SER A 558 -17.34 -19.18 17.72
CA SER A 558 -18.62 -19.79 18.05
C SER A 558 -19.70 -18.73 18.24
N GLU A 559 -20.93 -19.09 17.95
CA GLU A 559 -22.07 -18.20 18.08
C GLU A 559 -22.35 -17.88 19.55
N GLU A 560 -22.18 -18.87 20.45
CA GLU A 560 -22.32 -18.65 21.89
C GLU A 560 -21.31 -17.63 22.42
N PHE A 561 -20.09 -17.61 21.85
CA PHE A 561 -19.10 -16.60 22.19
C PHE A 561 -19.54 -15.23 21.69
N LEU A 562 -19.98 -15.11 20.45
CA LEU A 562 -20.48 -13.85 19.87
C LEU A 562 -21.71 -13.32 20.64
N THR A 563 -22.65 -14.20 21.02
CA THR A 563 -23.84 -13.84 21.80
C THR A 563 -23.45 -13.26 23.17
N ARG A 564 -22.55 -13.92 23.90
CA ARG A 564 -22.07 -13.41 25.19
C ARG A 564 -21.37 -12.04 25.03
N GLN A 565 -20.58 -11.88 23.96
CA GLN A 565 -19.94 -10.60 23.68
C GLN A 565 -20.96 -9.50 23.35
N TRP A 566 -22.01 -9.83 22.59
CA TRP A 566 -23.10 -8.93 22.29
C TRP A 566 -23.89 -8.51 23.54
N GLU A 567 -24.23 -9.47 24.42
CA GLU A 567 -24.87 -9.15 25.71
C GLU A 567 -24.02 -8.20 26.56
N SER A 568 -22.71 -8.38 26.58
CA SER A 568 -21.79 -7.43 27.24
C SER A 568 -21.81 -6.06 26.59
N THR A 569 -21.82 -6.00 25.25
CA THR A 569 -21.91 -4.76 24.47
C THR A 569 -23.17 -3.98 24.80
N THR A 570 -24.34 -4.63 24.72
CA THR A 570 -25.64 -3.99 24.96
C THR A 570 -25.83 -3.53 26.42
N GLN A 571 -25.12 -4.15 27.35
CA GLN A 571 -25.13 -3.78 28.75
C GLN A 571 -23.98 -2.82 29.12
N TYR A 572 -23.20 -2.36 28.12
CA TYR A 572 -22.04 -1.47 28.32
C TYR A 572 -21.02 -2.01 29.36
N ARG A 573 -20.87 -3.33 29.43
CA ARG A 573 -19.96 -3.99 30.34
C ARG A 573 -18.61 -4.20 29.70
N ALA A 574 -17.56 -4.34 30.52
CA ALA A 574 -16.25 -4.71 30.03
C ALA A 574 -16.28 -6.10 29.38
N ASN A 575 -15.47 -6.25 28.34
CA ASN A 575 -15.30 -7.51 27.63
C ASN A 575 -14.57 -8.51 28.53
N GLY A 576 -15.28 -9.50 29.08
CA GLY A 576 -14.62 -10.62 29.73
C GLY A 576 -13.75 -11.36 28.73
N CYS A 577 -12.45 -11.57 29.04
CA CYS A 577 -11.48 -12.16 28.10
C CYS A 577 -11.97 -13.47 27.47
N CYS A 578 -11.87 -13.44 26.32
CA CYS A 578 -11.63 -14.07 25.10
C CYS A 578 -11.50 -15.60 25.08
N THR A 579 -10.48 -16.21 25.04
CA THR A 579 -10.25 -17.59 24.58
C THR A 579 -9.54 -18.45 25.61
N CYS A 580 -9.01 -17.83 26.63
CA CYS A 580 -8.21 -18.55 27.66
C CYS A 580 -8.98 -18.94 28.91
N GLY A 581 -10.32 -18.67 28.97
CA GLY A 581 -11.18 -18.96 30.14
C GLY A 581 -10.85 -18.15 31.39
N LYS A 582 -9.98 -17.16 31.31
CA LYS A 582 -9.63 -16.26 32.43
C LYS A 582 -10.52 -15.04 32.44
N ASN A 583 -11.04 -14.68 33.59
CA ASN A 583 -12.13 -13.70 33.74
C ASN A 583 -11.72 -12.23 33.66
N SER A 584 -10.56 -11.88 33.14
CA SER A 584 -10.16 -10.49 32.97
C SER A 584 -9.33 -10.25 31.71
N SER A 585 -9.77 -9.31 30.88
CA SER A 585 -9.05 -8.81 29.71
C SER A 585 -7.65 -8.30 30.07
N LYS A 586 -7.47 -7.72 31.26
CA LYS A 586 -6.19 -7.25 31.78
C LYS A 586 -5.14 -8.36 31.88
N GLN A 587 -5.53 -9.62 32.09
CA GLN A 587 -4.58 -10.75 32.16
C GLN A 587 -4.13 -11.27 30.81
N CYS A 588 -4.93 -11.12 29.74
CA CYS A 588 -4.56 -11.47 28.37
C CYS A 588 -3.77 -10.35 27.66
N ILE A 589 -4.02 -9.12 28.06
CA ILE A 589 -3.30 -7.92 27.59
C ILE A 589 -2.00 -7.71 28.37
N SER A 590 -1.80 -8.41 29.46
CA SER A 590 -0.74 -8.21 30.46
C SER A 590 0.69 -8.57 30.03
N VAL A 591 0.99 -8.52 28.74
CA VAL A 591 2.37 -8.60 28.23
C VAL A 591 2.91 -7.20 27.92
N TYR A 592 2.49 -6.20 28.69
CA TYR A 592 3.05 -4.87 28.62
C TYR A 592 3.80 -4.53 29.91
N PRO A 593 4.92 -3.84 29.79
CA PRO A 593 5.69 -3.60 28.55
C PRO A 593 6.45 -4.83 28.08
N ALA A 594 6.72 -4.90 26.76
CA ALA A 594 7.63 -5.91 26.22
C ALA A 594 9.01 -5.83 26.90
N PRO A 595 9.70 -6.95 27.16
CA PRO A 595 11.00 -6.93 27.82
C PRO A 595 12.03 -6.18 26.98
N ARG A 596 12.85 -5.35 27.64
CA ARG A 596 13.87 -4.52 27.04
C ARG A 596 15.20 -4.70 27.72
N ASN A 597 16.23 -5.10 26.99
CA ASN A 597 17.56 -5.40 27.50
C ASN A 597 18.60 -4.27 27.21
N TYR A 598 18.13 -3.09 26.80
CA TYR A 598 18.97 -1.95 26.47
C TYR A 598 18.28 -0.63 26.82
N SER A 599 19.07 0.40 27.12
CA SER A 599 18.58 1.74 27.37
C SER A 599 18.35 2.54 26.09
N LEU A 600 17.56 3.62 26.17
CA LEU A 600 17.39 4.57 25.09
C LEU A 600 18.71 5.18 24.62
N THR A 601 19.64 5.42 25.56
CA THR A 601 20.99 5.95 25.25
C THR A 601 21.78 4.98 24.37
N GLN A 602 21.76 3.67 24.70
CA GLN A 602 22.38 2.63 23.88
C GLN A 602 21.72 2.54 22.51
N PHE A 603 20.40 2.61 22.45
CA PHE A 603 19.65 2.58 21.19
C PHE A 603 20.00 3.77 20.28
N ARG A 604 20.04 4.98 20.84
CA ARG A 604 20.46 6.19 20.09
C ARG A 604 21.91 6.12 19.65
N ALA A 605 22.78 5.54 20.46
CA ALA A 605 24.19 5.34 20.07
C ALA A 605 24.31 4.38 18.87
N ARG A 606 23.53 3.28 18.90
CA ARG A 606 23.45 2.32 17.79
C ARG A 606 22.96 2.95 16.48
N LEU A 607 21.87 3.72 16.54
CA LEU A 607 21.34 4.45 15.37
C LEU A 607 22.38 5.44 14.80
N ARG A 608 23.07 6.19 15.65
CA ARG A 608 24.12 7.13 15.24
C ARG A 608 25.31 6.41 14.60
N SER A 609 25.75 5.28 15.17
CA SER A 609 26.82 4.46 14.58
C SER A 609 26.45 3.99 13.17
N ALA A 610 25.22 3.47 12.99
CA ALA A 610 24.75 3.02 11.69
C ALA A 610 24.62 4.15 10.64
N GLN A 611 24.51 5.41 11.07
CA GLN A 611 24.50 6.59 10.18
C GLN A 611 25.88 7.17 9.92
N ALA A 612 26.80 7.06 10.88
CA ALA A 612 28.16 7.63 10.79
C ALA A 612 29.03 6.93 9.74
N ASP A 613 28.82 5.62 9.53
CA ASP A 613 29.60 4.79 8.60
C ASP A 613 29.13 4.90 7.14
N ALA A 614 28.29 5.91 6.82
CA ALA A 614 27.64 6.02 5.52
C ALA A 614 28.61 6.60 4.45
N VAL A 615 29.08 5.77 3.53
CA VAL A 615 29.98 6.14 2.43
C VAL A 615 29.19 6.13 1.11
N PRO A 616 29.14 7.24 0.36
CA PRO A 616 28.56 7.26 -0.97
C PRO A 616 29.53 6.65 -1.99
N LEU A 617 29.03 5.75 -2.83
CA LEU A 617 29.71 5.24 -3.99
C LEU A 617 29.00 5.72 -5.25
N TYR A 618 29.77 6.11 -6.25
CA TYR A 618 29.28 6.67 -7.49
C TYR A 618 29.45 5.67 -8.63
N PHE A 619 28.38 5.47 -9.38
CA PHE A 619 28.36 4.54 -10.51
C PHE A 619 27.86 5.23 -11.75
N ARG A 620 28.54 4.99 -12.86
CA ARG A 620 28.05 5.30 -14.19
C ARG A 620 27.31 4.07 -14.71
N MET A 621 26.04 4.23 -15.06
CA MET A 621 25.25 3.20 -15.74
C MET A 621 24.95 3.67 -17.14
N HIS A 622 25.28 2.85 -18.14
CA HIS A 622 24.89 3.09 -19.52
C HIS A 622 23.62 2.31 -19.81
N ILE A 623 22.56 3.02 -20.18
CA ILE A 623 21.21 2.47 -20.39
C ILE A 623 20.75 2.87 -21.80
N GLU A 624 20.20 1.91 -22.54
CA GLU A 624 19.58 2.25 -23.81
C GLU A 624 18.47 3.27 -23.67
N PRO A 625 18.37 4.26 -24.58
CA PRO A 625 17.45 5.40 -24.44
C PRO A 625 15.96 5.07 -24.64
N VAL A 626 15.53 3.85 -24.34
CA VAL A 626 14.17 3.36 -24.67
C VAL A 626 13.10 3.86 -23.71
N MET A 627 13.45 4.49 -22.59
CA MET A 627 12.49 4.57 -21.50
C MET A 627 12.31 5.97 -20.92
N ALA A 628 11.69 6.87 -21.66
CA ALA A 628 11.03 8.03 -21.06
C ALA A 628 10.05 7.55 -19.97
N GLY A 629 10.23 7.98 -18.73
CA GLY A 629 9.26 7.75 -17.66
C GLY A 629 9.68 6.86 -16.49
N ILE A 630 10.78 6.08 -16.57
CA ILE A 630 11.27 5.40 -15.36
C ILE A 630 11.89 6.43 -14.41
N PRO A 631 11.44 6.51 -13.14
CA PRO A 631 12.09 7.35 -12.15
C PRO A 631 13.56 6.94 -12.00
N HIS A 632 14.50 7.90 -12.01
CA HIS A 632 15.94 7.62 -11.80
C HIS A 632 16.22 6.83 -10.53
N VAL A 633 15.36 7.01 -9.53
CA VAL A 633 15.37 6.27 -8.26
C VAL A 633 15.36 4.76 -8.49
N MET A 634 14.61 4.27 -9.49
CA MET A 634 14.54 2.84 -9.81
C MET A 634 15.88 2.29 -10.26
N ARG A 635 16.68 3.06 -10.99
CA ARG A 635 17.99 2.62 -11.48
C ARG A 635 18.95 2.38 -10.32
N GLY A 636 18.92 3.27 -9.31
CA GLY A 636 19.66 3.06 -8.06
C GLY A 636 19.24 1.80 -7.33
N THR A 637 17.94 1.59 -7.24
CA THR A 637 17.38 0.38 -6.61
C THR A 637 17.78 -0.89 -7.36
N MET A 638 17.75 -0.87 -8.71
CA MET A 638 18.16 -2.01 -9.56
C MET A 638 19.64 -2.36 -9.35
N LEU A 639 20.50 -1.35 -9.34
CA LEU A 639 21.95 -1.56 -9.12
C LEU A 639 22.21 -2.10 -7.70
N ALA A 640 21.54 -1.54 -6.69
CA ALA A 640 21.67 -2.02 -5.31
C ALA A 640 21.24 -3.49 -5.18
N CYS A 641 20.09 -3.87 -5.79
CA CYS A 641 19.66 -5.27 -5.86
C CYS A 641 20.72 -6.16 -6.51
N ALA A 642 21.22 -5.76 -7.67
CA ALA A 642 22.21 -6.55 -8.40
C ALA A 642 23.49 -6.77 -7.59
N LEU A 643 23.98 -5.73 -6.91
CA LEU A 643 25.14 -5.82 -6.02
C LEU A 643 24.87 -6.78 -4.85
N MET A 644 23.77 -6.60 -4.14
CA MET A 644 23.43 -7.44 -2.99
C MET A 644 23.11 -8.89 -3.35
N MET A 645 22.51 -9.14 -4.51
CA MET A 645 22.24 -10.50 -5.01
C MET A 645 23.52 -11.21 -5.42
N THR A 646 24.52 -10.45 -5.89
CA THR A 646 25.81 -11.01 -6.29
C THR A 646 26.69 -11.34 -5.09
N ASP A 647 26.67 -10.51 -4.05
CA ASP A 647 27.41 -10.74 -2.81
C ASP A 647 26.56 -10.42 -1.57
N LYS A 648 26.13 -11.47 -0.86
CA LYS A 648 25.29 -11.35 0.33
C LYS A 648 25.93 -10.56 1.50
N ARG A 649 27.28 -10.42 1.53
CA ARG A 649 27.97 -9.62 2.55
C ARG A 649 27.62 -8.14 2.48
N LEU A 650 27.12 -7.69 1.34
CA LEU A 650 26.73 -6.30 1.10
C LEU A 650 25.38 -5.93 1.72
N VAL A 651 24.51 -6.92 1.99
CA VAL A 651 23.13 -6.68 2.39
C VAL A 651 23.00 -5.82 3.64
N GLU A 652 23.74 -6.14 4.69
CA GLU A 652 23.68 -5.39 5.95
C GLU A 652 24.27 -3.97 5.82
N GLY A 653 25.17 -3.76 4.87
CA GLY A 653 25.86 -2.49 4.67
C GLY A 653 25.12 -1.47 3.84
N TYR A 654 24.12 -1.86 3.08
CA TYR A 654 23.34 -0.93 2.24
C TYR A 654 22.51 0.05 3.09
N ARG A 655 22.62 1.36 2.77
CA ARG A 655 21.98 2.45 3.53
C ARG A 655 20.98 3.25 2.68
N GLY A 656 20.91 3.01 1.38
CA GLY A 656 20.01 3.70 0.48
C GLY A 656 20.72 4.28 -0.74
N PHE A 657 20.02 5.12 -1.46
CA PHE A 657 20.55 5.86 -2.58
C PHE A 657 20.41 7.36 -2.35
N ARG A 658 21.31 8.12 -2.97
CA ARG A 658 21.14 9.55 -3.17
C ARG A 658 20.60 9.78 -4.58
N GLN A 659 20.12 10.97 -4.82
CA GLN A 659 19.61 11.35 -6.11
C GLN A 659 20.59 11.02 -7.23
N SER A 660 20.12 10.39 -8.29
CA SER A 660 20.87 10.14 -9.54
C SER A 660 20.56 11.22 -10.57
N SER A 661 21.47 11.41 -11.52
CA SER A 661 21.33 12.40 -12.58
C SER A 661 21.75 11.77 -13.92
N THR A 662 21.02 12.10 -14.98
CA THR A 662 21.33 11.67 -16.35
C THR A 662 22.32 12.66 -16.99
N PHE A 663 23.30 12.16 -17.71
CA PHE A 663 24.34 12.95 -18.32
C PHE A 663 24.46 12.68 -19.81
N ASP A 664 24.78 13.74 -20.57
CA ASP A 664 25.14 13.68 -21.97
C ASP A 664 26.03 14.88 -22.34
N GLY A 665 27.11 14.69 -23.09
CA GLY A 665 27.95 15.79 -23.56
C GLY A 665 29.11 15.40 -24.47
N PRO A 666 29.32 16.09 -25.58
CA PRO A 666 30.54 15.97 -26.38
C PRO A 666 31.74 16.57 -25.59
N GLY A 667 32.78 15.79 -25.41
CA GLY A 667 34.00 16.19 -24.70
C GLY A 667 34.13 15.57 -23.30
N SER A 668 33.13 14.83 -22.82
CA SER A 668 33.28 13.87 -21.72
C SER A 668 33.15 12.46 -22.28
N ASP A 669 33.72 11.47 -21.59
CA ASP A 669 33.58 10.05 -21.97
C ASP A 669 32.12 9.53 -21.76
N TRP A 670 31.19 10.42 -21.51
CA TRP A 670 29.77 10.11 -21.27
C TRP A 670 29.00 10.17 -22.58
N VAL A 671 28.17 9.16 -22.78
CA VAL A 671 27.31 9.03 -23.98
C VAL A 671 25.84 9.15 -23.61
N ILE A 672 25.00 9.36 -24.62
CA ILE A 672 23.53 9.38 -24.44
C ILE A 672 23.09 8.09 -23.77
N GLY A 673 22.31 8.22 -22.69
CA GLY A 673 21.84 7.10 -21.89
C GLY A 673 22.68 6.84 -20.63
N ASP A 674 23.78 7.55 -20.42
CA ASP A 674 24.55 7.40 -19.18
C ASP A 674 23.84 8.06 -18.00
N ASP A 675 23.74 7.32 -16.90
CA ASP A 675 23.22 7.81 -15.62
C ASP A 675 24.31 7.76 -14.55
N LEU A 676 24.34 8.79 -13.72
CA LEU A 676 25.06 8.78 -12.46
C LEU A 676 24.13 8.25 -11.36
N VAL A 677 24.49 7.12 -10.79
CA VAL A 677 23.80 6.51 -9.66
C VAL A 677 24.67 6.61 -8.43
N THR A 678 24.14 7.14 -7.35
CA THR A 678 24.85 7.25 -6.08
C THR A 678 24.19 6.35 -5.05
N LEU A 679 24.89 5.30 -4.64
CA LEU A 679 24.46 4.37 -3.59
C LEU A 679 25.22 4.65 -2.30
N VAL A 680 24.57 4.51 -1.16
CA VAL A 680 25.17 4.73 0.15
C VAL A 680 25.34 3.38 0.86
N TRP A 681 26.55 3.13 1.32
CA TRP A 681 26.94 1.88 1.98
C TRP A 681 27.69 2.17 3.28
N ASN A 682 27.81 1.18 4.16
CA ASN A 682 28.81 1.30 5.23
C ASN A 682 30.23 1.12 4.69
N GLU A 683 31.25 1.59 5.42
CA GLU A 683 32.67 1.55 5.01
C GLU A 683 33.11 0.15 4.55
N LYS A 684 32.80 -0.88 5.34
CA LYS A 684 33.17 -2.27 5.00
C LYS A 684 32.58 -2.74 3.66
N SER A 685 31.32 -2.45 3.39
CA SER A 685 30.70 -2.82 2.13
C SER A 685 31.21 -1.99 0.97
N ALA A 686 31.51 -0.71 1.20
CA ALA A 686 32.13 0.16 0.19
C ALA A 686 33.50 -0.36 -0.24
N GLU A 687 34.33 -0.80 0.70
CA GLU A 687 35.64 -1.43 0.40
C GLU A 687 35.48 -2.72 -0.43
N ILE A 688 34.53 -3.59 -0.05
CA ILE A 688 34.23 -4.82 -0.80
C ILE A 688 33.81 -4.50 -2.23
N ILE A 689 32.88 -3.54 -2.41
CA ILE A 689 32.38 -3.16 -3.74
C ILE A 689 33.51 -2.59 -4.60
N ASN A 690 34.29 -1.68 -4.07
CA ASN A 690 35.44 -1.08 -4.81
C ASN A 690 36.42 -2.16 -5.24
N HIS A 691 36.78 -3.09 -4.34
CA HIS A 691 37.65 -4.19 -4.68
C HIS A 691 37.10 -5.07 -5.80
N HIS A 692 35.84 -5.50 -5.70
CA HIS A 692 35.16 -6.34 -6.71
C HIS A 692 35.05 -5.62 -8.07
N ILE A 693 34.65 -4.35 -8.09
CA ILE A 693 34.45 -3.61 -9.33
C ILE A 693 35.78 -3.37 -10.04
N LEU A 694 36.87 -3.10 -9.29
CA LEU A 694 38.19 -2.87 -9.86
C LEU A 694 38.88 -4.15 -10.31
N HIS A 695 38.74 -5.26 -9.57
CA HIS A 695 39.62 -6.43 -9.71
C HIS A 695 38.92 -7.74 -10.09
N ASP A 696 37.55 -7.80 -10.07
CA ASP A 696 36.80 -9.03 -10.32
C ASP A 696 35.90 -8.94 -11.56
N ALA A 697 36.38 -9.47 -12.67
CA ALA A 697 35.63 -9.48 -13.95
C ALA A 697 34.34 -10.34 -13.84
N VAL A 698 34.40 -11.46 -13.12
CA VAL A 698 33.25 -12.34 -12.95
C VAL A 698 32.12 -11.66 -12.17
N PHE A 699 32.49 -10.87 -11.16
CA PHE A 699 31.53 -10.06 -10.41
C PHE A 699 30.84 -9.02 -11.30
N ARG A 700 31.61 -8.30 -12.12
CA ARG A 700 31.06 -7.33 -13.08
C ARG A 700 30.12 -7.97 -14.09
N GLU A 701 30.50 -9.13 -14.65
CA GLU A 701 29.67 -9.88 -15.58
C GLU A 701 28.34 -10.34 -14.96
N LYS A 702 28.36 -10.81 -13.72
CA LYS A 702 27.14 -11.18 -12.99
C LYS A 702 26.21 -10.01 -12.79
N ILE A 703 26.74 -8.86 -12.36
CA ILE A 703 25.94 -7.64 -12.20
C ILE A 703 25.35 -7.23 -13.54
N HIS A 704 26.17 -7.20 -14.58
CA HIS A 704 25.73 -6.86 -15.92
C HIS A 704 24.62 -7.80 -16.42
N ALA A 705 24.75 -9.10 -16.23
CA ALA A 705 23.74 -10.08 -16.60
C ALA A 705 22.40 -9.88 -15.87
N ILE A 706 22.45 -9.54 -14.57
CA ILE A 706 21.25 -9.25 -13.78
C ILE A 706 20.54 -8.00 -14.31
N LEU A 707 21.29 -6.97 -14.65
CA LEU A 707 20.74 -5.69 -15.10
C LEU A 707 20.28 -5.73 -16.56
N ALA A 708 21.04 -6.37 -17.45
CA ALA A 708 20.71 -6.50 -18.86
C ALA A 708 19.37 -7.24 -19.10
N GLY A 709 19.06 -8.24 -18.25
CA GLY A 709 17.78 -8.94 -18.30
C GLY A 709 16.57 -8.11 -17.85
N ARG A 710 16.78 -6.88 -17.36
CA ARG A 710 15.73 -6.05 -16.75
C ARG A 710 15.47 -4.73 -17.46
N GLU A 711 16.53 -4.00 -17.89
CA GLU A 711 16.40 -2.62 -18.42
C GLU A 711 17.46 -2.29 -19.48
N ASN A 712 17.92 -3.23 -20.26
CA ASN A 712 18.90 -3.00 -21.33
C ASN A 712 20.13 -2.18 -20.87
N VAL A 713 20.66 -2.45 -19.67
CA VAL A 713 21.87 -1.81 -19.17
C VAL A 713 23.08 -2.35 -19.93
N ILE A 714 23.80 -1.46 -20.63
CA ILE A 714 24.91 -1.82 -21.49
C ILE A 714 26.24 -1.86 -20.74
N GLY A 715 26.40 -1.07 -19.68
CA GLY A 715 27.64 -1.03 -18.93
C GLY A 715 27.52 -0.37 -17.56
N ILE A 716 28.47 -0.71 -16.67
CA ILE A 716 28.64 -0.10 -15.34
C ILE A 716 30.12 0.16 -15.09
N SER A 717 30.43 1.34 -14.56
CA SER A 717 31.76 1.67 -14.04
C SER A 717 31.63 2.41 -12.71
N ALA A 718 32.56 2.17 -11.80
CA ALA A 718 32.70 2.97 -10.58
C ALA A 718 33.50 4.26 -10.89
N LEU A 719 33.15 5.32 -10.16
CA LEU A 719 33.78 6.64 -10.27
C LEU A 719 34.31 7.05 -8.90
N ASP A 720 35.51 7.62 -8.85
CA ASP A 720 36.18 7.95 -7.59
C ASP A 720 35.45 9.10 -6.87
N HIS A 721 35.31 10.24 -7.49
CA HIS A 721 34.59 11.39 -6.92
C HIS A 721 34.13 12.35 -8.00
N ILE A 722 32.91 12.85 -7.89
CA ILE A 722 32.39 13.89 -8.78
C ILE A 722 31.87 15.06 -7.95
N GLU A 723 32.49 16.23 -8.12
CA GLU A 723 31.96 17.50 -7.66
C GLU A 723 31.38 18.26 -8.86
N ILE A 724 30.07 18.45 -8.89
CA ILE A 724 29.40 19.16 -9.95
C ILE A 724 29.51 20.66 -9.68
N LYS A 725 30.31 21.38 -10.45
CA LYS A 725 30.46 22.84 -10.36
C LYS A 725 29.52 23.59 -11.26
N THR A 726 29.33 23.10 -12.47
CA THR A 726 28.51 23.75 -13.50
C THR A 726 27.81 22.69 -14.33
N ILE A 727 26.55 22.92 -14.65
CA ILE A 727 25.79 22.10 -15.58
C ILE A 727 25.57 22.93 -16.85
N LEU A 728 25.93 22.36 -17.99
CA LEU A 728 25.71 22.93 -19.31
C LEU A 728 24.59 22.15 -19.99
N PHE A 729 23.51 22.82 -20.32
CA PHE A 729 22.44 22.25 -21.15
C PHE A 729 22.61 22.78 -22.58
N ARG A 730 22.61 21.89 -23.57
CA ARG A 730 22.55 22.24 -24.99
C ARG A 730 21.27 21.68 -25.58
N SER A 731 20.47 22.53 -26.14
CA SER A 731 19.17 22.11 -26.70
C SER A 731 18.86 22.88 -27.97
N PRO A 732 18.28 22.24 -28.99
CA PRO A 732 17.73 22.94 -30.15
C PRO A 732 16.41 23.65 -29.84
N PHE A 733 15.86 23.48 -28.62
CA PHE A 733 14.57 24.06 -28.25
C PHE A 733 14.69 25.41 -27.56
N GLN A 734 13.60 26.17 -27.59
CA GLN A 734 13.46 27.37 -26.78
C GLN A 734 13.46 27.00 -25.30
N PHE A 735 14.39 27.60 -24.60
CA PHE A 735 14.59 27.40 -23.17
C PHE A 735 14.13 28.62 -22.39
N ASP A 736 13.25 28.40 -21.42
CA ASP A 736 12.77 29.43 -20.51
C ASP A 736 12.88 29.00 -19.04
N PRO A 737 13.97 29.35 -18.34
CA PRO A 737 14.13 29.06 -16.91
C PRO A 737 13.05 29.68 -16.03
N SER A 738 12.31 30.68 -16.53
CA SER A 738 11.25 31.34 -15.75
C SER A 738 10.14 30.36 -15.38
N GLU A 739 9.82 29.38 -16.22
CA GLU A 739 8.81 28.35 -15.94
C GLU A 739 9.24 27.47 -14.76
N PHE A 740 10.50 27.02 -14.73
CA PHE A 740 11.04 26.30 -13.59
C PHE A 740 11.04 27.14 -12.31
N CYS A 741 11.44 28.41 -12.43
CA CYS A 741 11.42 29.32 -11.28
C CYS A 741 10.02 29.53 -10.72
N LYS A 742 9.00 29.66 -11.57
CA LYS A 742 7.58 29.73 -11.16
C LYS A 742 7.15 28.45 -10.47
N HIS A 743 7.43 27.29 -11.07
CA HIS A 743 7.08 25.97 -10.54
C HIS A 743 7.67 25.76 -9.13
N ARG A 744 8.91 26.19 -8.90
CA ARG A 744 9.59 26.11 -7.61
C ARG A 744 9.39 27.33 -6.70
N SER A 745 8.54 28.27 -7.08
CA SER A 745 8.30 29.53 -6.37
C SER A 745 9.60 30.27 -6.07
N LEU A 746 10.47 30.41 -7.07
CA LEU A 746 11.71 31.14 -7.00
C LEU A 746 11.55 32.54 -7.57
N LYS A 747 11.97 33.55 -6.83
CA LYS A 747 12.04 34.96 -7.30
C LYS A 747 13.39 35.18 -7.96
N PHE A 748 13.38 35.78 -9.15
CA PHE A 748 14.60 36.07 -9.93
C PHE A 748 14.53 37.42 -10.62
N THR A 749 15.70 37.95 -10.98
CA THR A 749 15.87 39.12 -11.85
C THR A 749 16.51 38.66 -13.14
N LEU A 750 15.94 39.08 -14.27
CA LEU A 750 16.48 38.82 -15.61
C LEU A 750 17.34 40.02 -16.05
N ARG A 751 18.62 39.75 -16.36
CA ARG A 751 19.54 40.76 -16.96
C ARG A 751 19.89 40.30 -18.37
N LYS A 752 19.72 41.17 -19.33
CA LYS A 752 20.14 40.97 -20.72
C LYS A 752 21.53 41.55 -20.93
N ASN A 753 22.49 40.72 -21.31
CA ASN A 753 23.84 41.14 -21.68
C ASN A 753 24.04 40.98 -23.20
N GLY A 754 23.36 41.84 -23.97
CA GLY A 754 23.31 41.73 -25.45
C GLY A 754 22.05 41.02 -25.95
N PRO A 755 21.91 40.84 -27.29
CA PRO A 755 20.72 40.21 -27.87
C PRO A 755 20.61 38.72 -27.55
N ASP A 756 21.71 38.01 -27.33
CA ASP A 756 21.78 36.56 -27.28
C ASP A 756 22.13 35.99 -25.88
N ILE A 757 22.43 36.85 -24.91
CA ILE A 757 22.81 36.40 -23.55
C ILE A 757 21.81 36.89 -22.50
N MET A 758 21.17 35.96 -21.82
CA MET A 758 20.23 36.21 -20.73
C MET A 758 20.76 35.59 -19.44
N ARG A 759 20.83 36.43 -18.40
CA ARG A 759 21.28 36.00 -17.06
C ARG A 759 20.14 36.06 -16.06
N TYR A 760 19.86 34.95 -15.42
CA TYR A 760 18.84 34.80 -14.36
C TYR A 760 19.52 34.79 -12.99
N GLU A 761 19.28 35.82 -12.19
CA GLU A 761 19.84 35.97 -10.85
C GLU A 761 18.75 35.75 -9.80
N LEU A 762 18.90 34.75 -8.95
CA LEU A 762 17.94 34.48 -7.89
C LEU A 762 18.01 35.51 -6.77
N SER A 763 16.86 35.88 -6.21
CA SER A 763 16.79 36.72 -5.02
C SER A 763 17.49 36.04 -3.81
N LYS A 764 17.90 36.84 -2.81
CA LYS A 764 18.51 36.34 -1.58
C LYS A 764 17.65 35.30 -0.88
N GLU A 765 16.31 35.48 -0.91
CA GLU A 765 15.33 34.54 -0.37
C GLU A 765 15.33 33.21 -1.14
N SER A 766 15.36 33.27 -2.47
CA SER A 766 15.36 32.09 -3.34
C SER A 766 16.68 31.34 -3.26
N LEU A 767 17.81 32.00 -3.09
CA LEU A 767 19.12 31.35 -2.88
C LEU A 767 19.15 30.51 -1.61
N ARG A 768 18.41 30.89 -0.56
CA ARG A 768 18.28 30.09 0.67
C ARG A 768 17.63 28.72 0.43
N LYS A 769 16.89 28.55 -0.65
CA LYS A 769 16.30 27.24 -1.03
C LYS A 769 17.35 26.25 -1.55
N LYS A 770 18.57 26.71 -1.83
CA LYS A 770 19.73 25.87 -2.25
C LYS A 770 19.46 25.02 -3.50
N ILE A 771 18.66 25.53 -4.44
CA ILE A 771 18.34 24.83 -5.69
C ILE A 771 19.43 25.09 -6.72
N PHE A 772 19.66 26.35 -7.12
CA PHE A 772 20.80 26.75 -7.94
C PHE A 772 21.22 28.20 -7.63
N GLY A 773 22.38 28.61 -8.10
CA GLY A 773 22.88 29.97 -7.94
C GLY A 773 22.54 30.87 -9.14
N THR A 774 23.43 30.98 -10.10
CA THR A 774 23.25 31.72 -11.35
C THR A 774 22.85 30.78 -12.48
N CYS A 775 21.99 31.27 -13.40
CA CYS A 775 21.69 30.61 -14.66
C CYS A 775 21.91 31.58 -15.81
N VAL A 776 22.72 31.20 -16.77
CA VAL A 776 23.03 32.00 -17.98
C VAL A 776 22.57 31.23 -19.20
N VAL A 777 21.77 31.85 -20.01
CA VAL A 777 21.26 31.28 -21.28
C VAL A 777 21.92 32.05 -22.42
N GLU A 778 22.64 31.35 -23.28
CA GLU A 778 23.24 31.88 -24.51
C GLU A 778 22.53 31.29 -25.72
N ARG A 779 22.05 32.13 -26.61
CA ARG A 779 21.46 31.72 -27.88
C ARG A 779 22.54 31.69 -28.97
N HIS A 780 22.54 30.63 -29.77
CA HIS A 780 23.47 30.46 -30.87
C HIS A 780 22.72 30.45 -32.22
N PRO A 781 23.39 30.82 -33.33
CA PRO A 781 22.80 30.65 -34.65
C PRO A 781 22.33 29.21 -34.91
N GLY A 782 21.15 29.06 -35.53
CA GLY A 782 20.57 27.74 -35.79
C GLY A 782 19.69 27.20 -34.69
N ASP A 783 19.01 28.07 -33.92
CA ASP A 783 18.04 27.74 -32.84
C ASP A 783 18.62 26.91 -31.68
N HIS A 784 19.93 26.89 -31.49
CA HIS A 784 20.52 26.24 -30.34
C HIS A 784 20.70 27.22 -29.19
N CYS A 785 20.45 26.74 -27.97
CA CYS A 785 20.80 27.50 -26.76
C CYS A 785 21.72 26.69 -25.84
N THR A 786 22.66 27.40 -25.22
CA THR A 786 23.51 26.86 -24.15
C THR A 786 23.04 27.46 -22.84
N VAL A 787 22.85 26.65 -21.86
CA VAL A 787 22.45 27.05 -20.50
C VAL A 787 23.52 26.63 -19.53
N SER A 788 24.15 27.62 -18.90
CA SER A 788 25.14 27.39 -17.83
C SER A 788 24.47 27.69 -16.50
N LEU A 789 24.49 26.78 -15.56
CA LEU A 789 24.02 27.05 -14.19
C LEU A 789 24.93 26.39 -13.13
N THR A 790 25.00 27.05 -11.98
CA THR A 790 25.70 26.51 -10.81
C THR A 790 24.67 25.79 -9.95
N PRO A 791 24.69 24.44 -9.89
CA PRO A 791 23.73 23.66 -9.14
C PRO A 791 23.92 23.83 -7.64
N GLY A 792 22.81 23.86 -6.90
CA GLY A 792 22.80 23.74 -5.45
C GLY A 792 22.54 22.31 -5.00
N PRO A 793 22.68 22.00 -3.71
CA PRO A 793 22.50 20.64 -3.19
C PRO A 793 21.08 20.04 -3.41
N LYS A 794 20.09 20.89 -3.69
CA LYS A 794 18.71 20.49 -3.98
C LYS A 794 18.31 20.64 -5.44
N PHE A 795 19.29 20.83 -6.33
CA PHE A 795 19.03 20.94 -7.75
C PHE A 795 18.76 19.58 -8.37
N MET A 796 17.70 19.49 -9.16
CA MET A 796 17.30 18.30 -9.90
C MET A 796 17.37 18.59 -11.41
N PRO A 797 18.45 18.14 -12.09
CA PRO A 797 18.66 18.46 -13.50
C PRO A 797 17.52 18.05 -14.41
N GLU A 798 16.94 16.87 -14.16
CA GLU A 798 15.82 16.34 -14.96
C GLU A 798 14.56 17.19 -14.82
N GLU A 799 14.19 17.54 -13.60
CA GLU A 799 13.03 18.40 -13.35
C GLU A 799 13.21 19.78 -13.99
N PHE A 800 14.44 20.31 -13.87
CA PHE A 800 14.80 21.57 -14.52
C PHE A 800 14.67 21.45 -16.02
N ALA A 801 15.24 20.42 -16.64
CA ALA A 801 15.16 20.19 -18.07
C ALA A 801 13.70 20.04 -18.54
N ARG A 802 12.91 19.19 -17.91
CA ARG A 802 11.50 18.98 -18.27
C ARG A 802 10.67 20.26 -18.18
N THR A 803 10.88 21.06 -17.15
CA THR A 803 10.06 22.25 -16.91
C THR A 803 10.52 23.44 -17.75
N ALA A 804 11.84 23.62 -17.90
CA ALA A 804 12.41 24.77 -18.56
C ALA A 804 12.47 24.65 -20.10
N PHE A 805 12.55 23.42 -20.62
CA PHE A 805 12.64 23.19 -22.07
C PHE A 805 11.32 22.85 -22.73
N ARG A 806 10.22 22.69 -21.98
CA ARG A 806 8.91 22.25 -22.50
C ARG A 806 9.05 21.09 -23.49
N LEU A 807 9.79 20.04 -23.06
CA LEU A 807 10.09 18.91 -23.93
C LEU A 807 8.80 18.27 -24.43
N PRO A 808 8.62 18.09 -25.76
CA PRO A 808 7.57 17.24 -26.28
C PRO A 808 7.75 15.81 -25.78
N ALA A 809 6.67 15.06 -25.67
CA ALA A 809 6.66 13.70 -25.15
C ALA A 809 7.47 12.69 -25.99
N GLU A 810 7.88 13.09 -27.19
CA GLU A 810 8.59 12.25 -28.16
C GLU A 810 10.04 12.72 -28.39
N ASN A 811 10.98 11.91 -27.91
CA ASN A 811 12.33 11.60 -28.46
C ASN A 811 13.35 12.69 -28.78
N GLU A 812 13.29 13.92 -28.27
CA GLU A 812 14.37 14.85 -28.47
C GLU A 812 15.10 15.21 -27.18
N TRP A 813 16.42 15.08 -27.17
CA TRP A 813 17.28 15.02 -26.00
C TRP A 813 17.88 16.36 -25.64
N VAL A 814 17.83 16.73 -24.38
CA VAL A 814 18.64 17.79 -23.82
C VAL A 814 20.01 17.21 -23.45
N ARG A 815 21.06 17.73 -24.05
CA ARG A 815 22.44 17.35 -23.72
C ARG A 815 22.93 18.09 -22.50
N ILE A 816 23.35 17.36 -21.48
CA ILE A 816 23.87 17.92 -20.23
C ILE A 816 25.37 17.60 -20.16
N ALA A 817 26.22 18.62 -20.21
CA ALA A 817 27.64 18.48 -19.95
C ALA A 817 27.95 18.94 -18.51
N MET A 818 28.69 18.17 -17.77
CA MET A 818 29.17 18.54 -16.45
C MET A 818 30.65 18.82 -16.47
N ALA A 819 31.07 19.93 -15.86
CA ALA A 819 32.47 20.17 -15.57
C ALA A 819 32.78 19.63 -14.17
N ALA A 820 33.63 18.62 -14.11
CA ALA A 820 34.20 18.14 -12.85
C ALA A 820 35.23 19.17 -12.32
N LYS A 821 35.47 19.17 -11.01
CA LYS A 821 36.55 19.92 -10.41
C LYS A 821 37.85 19.26 -10.84
N ALA A 822 38.75 20.04 -11.49
CA ALA A 822 40.13 19.65 -11.71
C ALA A 822 40.87 19.54 -10.39
#